data_bb76a4e16e8b8c06ae3e28fb2fdb0ec8
#
_entry.id   bb76a4e16e8b8c06ae3e28fb2fdb0ec8
#
_cell.length_a   1.000
_cell.length_b   1.000
_cell.length_c   1.000
_cell.angle_alpha   90.00
_cell.angle_beta   90.00
_cell.angle_gamma   90.00
#
_symmetry.space_group_name_H-M   'P 1'
#
loop_
_entity.id
_entity.type
_entity.pdbx_description
1 polymer ?
#
loop_
_entity_poly.entity_id
_entity_poly.type
_entity_poly.pdbx_seq_one_letter_code
_entity_poly.pdbx_strand_id
1 'polypeptide(L)'
;MTLTEAESEYIRKEIGREPNTLEYGMLDIMFSEHCSYKSSRPILKLFPTEGDKVIIGPGDDAGIVELTDELALVIGMESHNHPSAVEPYEGAGTGIGGIIRDIISMGAMPVALLDPLRFGYLDDERSRYLFEYVVKGISDYGNRVGIPTVGGEIEFDATFQLNPLVNVVCAGIVRKDSIMRGIAPNVGDIFVLMGGRTGRDGIHGVTFASEELTTSSELEDRPAVQIGDPFTKKNVLDATMEALDKIDVQGLKDLGGGGLTCCVSEMAAKGGNGAIVKLEEVPLREEGMTPYEIMLSESQERMIFVIHPEDEDQLIEIFDKYELPRAVIGTVTGTGRFEVIDNGEIIADIPTGMLSDPPTIERECAIDHLSTDDITGVQLEKIGIKNPIVKEGDLKQTLLNVLSSQNVASKEWVYRQYDQEVQIRTVVKPGDDAAVIRVDDETAFTITSDCNSSHTKLNPYHGGAGAVAEAIRNVVSMGSEPLCIVDCLNFGNPEKPHIFKQFTDCVQGMADVANRYQTPVISGNVSFYNETEGVTINPSPAVGVAGLIKIKDVKTFEFKGEGDKIIIIGETNPELSGSEYQKLILGKVEGQPPLVNIEDEYKNAMAVLNLIREDSENNVTAVHDCSTGGIGVALSEMALSGDLGAEINLSWVPASEELDDFELLFSESHGRFIVTVKEKALEEIMDKLEVPAAVVGTVKGDSL
;
A
#
# COMPACT_ATOMS: atom_id res chain seq x y z
N MET A 1 12.68 17.61 -18.55
CA MET A 1 13.00 18.61 -17.52
C MET A 1 11.71 19.00 -16.84
N THR A 2 11.61 18.76 -15.54
CA THR A 2 10.35 18.90 -14.78
C THR A 2 10.20 20.23 -14.05
N LEU A 3 11.29 21.04 -13.98
CA LEU A 3 11.27 22.34 -13.32
C LEU A 3 10.45 23.38 -14.10
N THR A 4 9.48 23.99 -13.42
CA THR A 4 8.73 25.14 -13.94
C THR A 4 9.60 26.41 -13.96
N GLU A 5 9.15 27.45 -14.68
CA GLU A 5 9.85 28.75 -14.70
C GLU A 5 9.90 29.37 -13.30
N ALA A 6 8.84 29.26 -12.52
CA ALA A 6 8.77 29.76 -11.14
C ALA A 6 9.76 29.04 -10.20
N GLU A 7 9.87 27.71 -10.32
CA GLU A 7 10.85 26.91 -9.57
C GLU A 7 12.27 27.29 -9.98
N SER A 8 12.54 27.48 -11.27
CA SER A 8 13.84 27.91 -11.77
C SER A 8 14.24 29.30 -11.26
N GLU A 9 13.29 30.25 -11.17
CA GLU A 9 13.51 31.56 -10.57
C GLU A 9 13.78 31.46 -9.07
N TYR A 10 13.01 30.64 -8.35
CA TYR A 10 13.25 30.39 -6.93
C TYR A 10 14.65 29.84 -6.68
N ILE A 11 15.08 28.83 -7.44
CA ILE A 11 16.40 28.22 -7.35
C ILE A 11 17.51 29.26 -7.57
N ARG A 12 17.45 30.05 -8.63
CA ARG A 12 18.45 31.09 -8.92
C ARG A 12 18.57 32.11 -7.79
N LYS A 13 17.44 32.49 -7.21
CA LYS A 13 17.39 33.46 -6.12
C LYS A 13 18.04 32.89 -4.85
N GLU A 14 17.74 31.66 -4.48
CA GLU A 14 18.25 31.05 -3.25
C GLU A 14 19.73 30.67 -3.36
N ILE A 15 20.19 30.15 -4.52
CA ILE A 15 21.60 29.86 -4.76
C ILE A 15 22.43 31.12 -4.99
N GLY A 16 21.81 32.19 -5.51
CA GLY A 16 22.47 33.46 -5.84
C GLY A 16 23.28 33.43 -7.15
N ARG A 17 23.12 32.38 -7.96
CA ARG A 17 23.76 32.16 -9.28
C ARG A 17 22.97 31.17 -10.10
N GLU A 18 23.37 30.98 -11.36
CA GLU A 18 22.85 29.85 -12.16
C GLU A 18 23.43 28.54 -11.61
N PRO A 19 22.60 27.48 -11.44
CA PRO A 19 23.12 26.16 -11.13
C PRO A 19 23.90 25.58 -12.32
N ASN A 20 24.93 24.81 -12.04
CA ASN A 20 25.64 24.06 -13.06
C ASN A 20 24.83 22.79 -13.45
N THR A 21 25.33 22.03 -14.42
CA THR A 21 24.62 20.85 -14.96
C THR A 21 24.32 19.80 -13.91
N LEU A 22 25.26 19.53 -12.96
CA LEU A 22 25.08 18.59 -11.88
C LEU A 22 24.02 19.09 -10.90
N GLU A 23 24.17 20.31 -10.42
CA GLU A 23 23.23 20.95 -9.49
C GLU A 23 21.83 21.04 -10.07
N TYR A 24 21.74 21.35 -11.37
CA TYR A 24 20.46 21.37 -12.06
C TYR A 24 19.79 19.99 -12.06
N GLY A 25 20.54 18.92 -12.38
CA GLY A 25 19.99 17.54 -12.32
C GLY A 25 19.56 17.13 -10.92
N MET A 26 20.34 17.46 -9.90
CA MET A 26 20.00 17.19 -8.49
C MET A 26 18.70 17.90 -8.10
N LEU A 27 18.56 19.17 -8.47
CA LEU A 27 17.36 19.95 -8.18
C LEU A 27 16.13 19.49 -8.99
N ASP A 28 16.30 19.14 -10.26
CA ASP A 28 15.22 18.64 -11.12
C ASP A 28 14.58 17.38 -10.53
N ILE A 29 15.40 16.46 -10.01
CA ILE A 29 14.90 15.24 -9.33
C ILE A 29 14.21 15.58 -8.01
N MET A 30 14.84 16.37 -7.14
CA MET A 30 14.29 16.70 -5.82
C MET A 30 13.01 17.54 -5.88
N PHE A 31 12.82 18.31 -6.96
CA PHE A 31 11.60 19.09 -7.24
C PHE A 31 10.58 18.32 -8.08
N SER A 32 10.84 17.07 -8.46
CA SER A 32 9.85 16.23 -9.15
C SER A 32 8.62 15.98 -8.29
N GLU A 33 7.49 15.62 -8.89
CA GLU A 33 6.28 15.26 -8.12
C GLU A 33 6.56 14.06 -7.20
N HIS A 34 7.33 13.09 -7.67
CA HIS A 34 7.63 11.86 -6.95
C HIS A 34 8.44 12.13 -5.66
N CYS A 35 9.53 12.94 -5.71
CA CYS A 35 10.35 13.21 -4.54
C CYS A 35 9.73 14.28 -3.61
N SER A 36 9.08 15.30 -4.17
CA SER A 36 8.64 16.46 -3.38
C SER A 36 7.20 16.39 -2.90
N TYR A 37 6.37 15.53 -3.53
CA TYR A 37 4.92 15.53 -3.30
C TYR A 37 4.31 16.92 -3.46
N LYS A 38 4.85 17.74 -4.38
CA LYS A 38 4.54 19.17 -4.48
C LYS A 38 3.08 19.47 -4.73
N SER A 39 2.33 18.59 -5.42
CA SER A 39 0.90 18.73 -5.67
C SER A 39 0.05 18.08 -4.58
N SER A 40 0.45 16.93 -4.05
CA SER A 40 -0.36 16.11 -3.14
C SER A 40 -0.23 16.53 -1.67
N ARG A 41 0.94 16.98 -1.22
CA ARG A 41 1.23 17.34 0.18
C ARG A 41 0.17 18.24 0.85
N PRO A 42 -0.43 19.26 0.19
CA PRO A 42 -1.49 20.07 0.80
C PRO A 42 -2.76 19.26 1.10
N ILE A 43 -3.10 18.28 0.25
CA ILE A 43 -4.31 17.46 0.37
C ILE A 43 -4.11 16.33 1.39
N LEU A 44 -2.91 15.73 1.43
CA LEU A 44 -2.58 14.66 2.39
C LEU A 44 -2.69 15.12 3.85
N LYS A 45 -2.67 16.44 4.12
CA LYS A 45 -2.94 17.01 5.45
C LYS A 45 -4.35 16.76 5.99
N LEU A 46 -5.27 16.26 5.15
CA LEU A 46 -6.62 15.86 5.57
C LEU A 46 -6.59 14.56 6.40
N PHE A 47 -5.59 13.71 6.20
CA PHE A 47 -5.46 12.46 6.93
C PHE A 47 -5.19 12.68 8.43
N PRO A 48 -5.85 11.91 9.32
CA PRO A 48 -5.41 11.80 10.71
C PRO A 48 -4.08 11.05 10.76
N THR A 49 -3.03 11.67 11.30
CA THR A 49 -1.67 11.08 11.35
C THR A 49 -1.19 10.84 12.78
N GLU A 50 -1.96 11.27 13.77
CA GLU A 50 -1.64 11.16 15.19
C GLU A 50 -2.57 10.16 15.88
N GLY A 51 -2.08 9.48 16.91
CA GLY A 51 -2.82 8.54 17.72
C GLY A 51 -1.99 8.06 18.91
N ASP A 52 -2.65 7.53 19.95
CA ASP A 52 -1.98 7.13 21.20
C ASP A 52 -0.87 6.08 21.00
N LYS A 53 -0.98 5.26 19.95
CA LYS A 53 -0.02 4.21 19.63
C LYS A 53 0.96 4.58 18.53
N VAL A 54 0.86 5.78 17.93
CA VAL A 54 1.78 6.24 16.88
C VAL A 54 3.10 6.66 17.51
N ILE A 55 4.19 6.03 17.08
CA ILE A 55 5.55 6.38 17.48
C ILE A 55 6.19 7.30 16.42
N ILE A 56 6.03 6.94 15.14
CA ILE A 56 6.47 7.74 14.00
C ILE A 56 5.35 7.75 12.96
N GLY A 57 4.88 8.94 12.62
CA GLY A 57 3.93 9.18 11.54
C GLY A 57 4.63 9.45 10.20
N PRO A 58 3.90 10.02 9.21
CA PRO A 58 4.45 10.29 7.87
C PRO A 58 5.65 11.24 7.90
N GLY A 59 6.63 10.99 7.01
CA GLY A 59 7.81 11.85 6.82
C GLY A 59 9.16 11.16 7.08
N ASP A 60 9.16 9.91 7.51
CA ASP A 60 10.29 8.99 7.46
C ASP A 60 10.03 7.88 6.43
N ASP A 61 10.95 6.94 6.24
CA ASP A 61 10.86 5.89 5.21
C ASP A 61 9.65 4.96 5.43
N ALA A 62 9.24 4.75 6.69
CA ALA A 62 8.04 4.00 7.05
C ALA A 62 7.41 4.54 8.35
N GLY A 63 6.13 4.25 8.57
CA GLY A 63 5.41 4.58 9.80
C GLY A 63 5.66 3.54 10.90
N ILE A 64 5.55 3.96 12.17
CA ILE A 64 5.76 3.08 13.33
C ILE A 64 4.64 3.22 14.34
N VAL A 65 4.04 2.09 14.74
CA VAL A 65 3.04 2.01 15.81
C VAL A 65 3.40 0.97 16.86
N GLU A 66 2.94 1.20 18.08
CA GLU A 66 3.14 0.28 19.20
C GLU A 66 2.35 -1.03 19.04
N LEU A 67 3.02 -2.17 19.23
CA LEU A 67 2.38 -3.51 19.33
C LEU A 67 2.27 -3.98 20.77
N THR A 68 3.36 -3.86 21.51
CA THR A 68 3.46 -4.24 22.93
C THR A 68 4.27 -3.19 23.67
N ASP A 69 4.47 -3.36 24.98
CA ASP A 69 5.31 -2.45 25.77
C ASP A 69 6.76 -2.37 25.24
N GLU A 70 7.26 -3.45 24.60
CA GLU A 70 8.64 -3.55 24.12
C GLU A 70 8.78 -3.48 22.60
N LEU A 71 7.77 -3.88 21.85
CA LEU A 71 7.83 -4.07 20.40
C LEU A 71 6.92 -3.08 19.65
N ALA A 72 7.35 -2.69 18.47
CA ALA A 72 6.60 -1.85 17.55
C ALA A 72 6.52 -2.49 16.16
N LEU A 73 5.44 -2.17 15.43
CA LEU A 73 5.25 -2.47 14.02
C LEU A 73 5.79 -1.30 13.20
N VAL A 74 6.66 -1.62 12.27
CA VAL A 74 7.09 -0.71 11.20
C VAL A 74 6.37 -1.15 9.93
N ILE A 75 5.70 -0.24 9.24
CA ILE A 75 4.93 -0.56 8.05
C ILE A 75 5.02 0.57 7.03
N GLY A 76 5.19 0.19 5.77
CA GLY A 76 5.19 1.09 4.63
C GLY A 76 4.49 0.48 3.43
N MET A 77 4.10 1.33 2.49
CA MET A 77 3.48 0.95 1.23
C MET A 77 3.99 1.83 0.10
N GLU A 78 4.37 1.22 -1.02
CA GLU A 78 4.91 1.91 -2.19
C GLU A 78 4.32 1.41 -3.49
N SER A 79 4.52 2.20 -4.56
CA SER A 79 4.17 1.84 -5.94
C SER A 79 5.39 1.65 -6.81
N HIS A 80 5.35 0.64 -7.68
CA HIS A 80 6.36 0.40 -8.71
C HIS A 80 5.72 0.16 -10.09
N ASN A 81 4.77 1.03 -10.47
CA ASN A 81 3.86 0.88 -11.61
C ASN A 81 4.59 1.02 -12.95
N HIS A 82 5.19 2.18 -13.24
CA HIS A 82 5.87 2.48 -14.49
C HIS A 82 7.00 1.49 -14.82
N PRO A 83 7.92 1.17 -13.88
CA PRO A 83 8.94 0.16 -14.13
C PRO A 83 8.35 -1.21 -14.48
N SER A 84 7.25 -1.61 -13.82
CA SER A 84 6.59 -2.88 -14.06
C SER A 84 5.84 -2.94 -15.40
N ALA A 85 5.40 -1.79 -15.93
CA ALA A 85 4.81 -1.71 -17.27
C ALA A 85 5.84 -1.98 -18.37
N VAL A 86 7.11 -1.59 -18.14
CA VAL A 86 8.24 -1.69 -19.08
C VAL A 86 8.96 -3.03 -18.93
N GLU A 87 9.37 -3.40 -17.73
CA GLU A 87 10.07 -4.65 -17.38
C GLU A 87 9.39 -5.29 -16.17
N PRO A 88 8.32 -6.07 -16.36
CA PRO A 88 7.46 -6.52 -15.28
C PRO A 88 8.19 -7.36 -14.21
N TYR A 89 9.15 -8.18 -14.60
CA TYR A 89 9.91 -9.00 -13.66
C TYR A 89 10.84 -8.17 -12.78
N GLU A 90 11.67 -7.31 -13.37
CA GLU A 90 12.60 -6.46 -12.65
C GLU A 90 11.85 -5.34 -11.89
N GLY A 91 10.85 -4.73 -12.54
CA GLY A 91 10.04 -3.69 -11.93
C GLY A 91 9.34 -4.16 -10.66
N ALA A 92 8.69 -5.32 -10.69
CA ALA A 92 8.03 -5.88 -9.52
C ALA A 92 9.03 -6.36 -8.44
N GLY A 93 10.12 -7.01 -8.86
CA GLY A 93 11.18 -7.45 -7.95
C GLY A 93 11.83 -6.28 -7.21
N THR A 94 12.13 -5.18 -7.91
CA THR A 94 12.74 -3.99 -7.31
C THR A 94 11.76 -3.21 -6.44
N GLY A 95 10.45 -3.25 -6.72
CA GLY A 95 9.41 -2.74 -5.81
C GLY A 95 9.45 -3.44 -4.44
N ILE A 96 9.49 -4.79 -4.44
CA ILE A 96 9.70 -5.57 -3.21
C ILE A 96 11.03 -5.19 -2.54
N GLY A 97 12.10 -5.01 -3.33
CA GLY A 97 13.41 -4.62 -2.83
C GLY A 97 13.42 -3.26 -2.14
N GLY A 98 12.72 -2.26 -2.70
CA GLY A 98 12.59 -0.90 -2.16
C GLY A 98 11.92 -0.90 -0.81
N ILE A 99 10.70 -1.39 -0.74
CA ILE A 99 9.92 -1.37 0.52
C ILE A 99 10.58 -2.19 1.64
N ILE A 100 11.32 -3.25 1.33
CA ILE A 100 12.10 -3.99 2.32
C ILE A 100 13.20 -3.09 2.91
N ARG A 101 13.89 -2.26 2.08
CA ARG A 101 14.92 -1.34 2.57
C ARG A 101 14.35 -0.27 3.49
N ASP A 102 13.16 0.26 3.20
CA ASP A 102 12.49 1.24 4.06
C ASP A 102 12.24 0.67 5.46
N ILE A 103 11.77 -0.58 5.53
CA ILE A 103 11.56 -1.24 6.82
C ILE A 103 12.89 -1.45 7.56
N ILE A 104 13.95 -1.86 6.84
CA ILE A 104 15.28 -2.06 7.42
C ILE A 104 15.88 -0.73 7.91
N SER A 105 15.68 0.37 7.15
CA SER A 105 16.19 1.71 7.51
C SER A 105 15.62 2.23 8.83
N MET A 106 14.42 1.76 9.20
CA MET A 106 13.80 2.07 10.49
C MET A 106 14.25 1.12 11.62
N GLY A 107 15.22 0.24 11.38
CA GLY A 107 15.77 -0.71 12.36
C GLY A 107 14.95 -1.99 12.52
N ALA A 108 13.94 -2.22 11.69
CA ALA A 108 13.04 -3.35 11.84
C ALA A 108 13.45 -4.57 11.00
N MET A 109 13.17 -5.76 11.54
CA MET A 109 13.22 -7.01 10.78
C MET A 109 11.92 -7.16 9.97
N PRO A 110 11.96 -7.18 8.63
CA PRO A 110 10.80 -7.43 7.80
C PRO A 110 10.22 -8.82 8.05
N VAL A 111 8.90 -8.92 8.25
CA VAL A 111 8.21 -10.18 8.62
C VAL A 111 6.99 -10.50 7.75
N ALA A 112 6.53 -9.58 6.92
CA ALA A 112 5.40 -9.79 6.03
C ALA A 112 5.45 -8.85 4.82
N LEU A 113 5.05 -9.39 3.66
CA LEU A 113 4.82 -8.65 2.40
C LEU A 113 3.38 -8.86 1.94
N LEU A 114 2.80 -7.83 1.31
CA LEU A 114 1.55 -7.91 0.55
C LEU A 114 1.76 -7.20 -0.78
N ASP A 115 1.03 -7.64 -1.80
CA ASP A 115 1.10 -7.12 -3.16
C ASP A 115 -0.29 -6.82 -3.74
N PRO A 116 -0.84 -5.62 -3.50
CA PRO A 116 -2.02 -5.14 -4.22
C PRO A 116 -1.69 -4.87 -5.69
N LEU A 117 -2.27 -5.68 -6.60
CA LEU A 117 -1.94 -5.69 -8.02
C LEU A 117 -3.17 -5.39 -8.89
N ARG A 118 -2.96 -4.68 -10.01
CA ARG A 118 -4.03 -4.42 -10.98
C ARG A 118 -3.53 -4.60 -12.40
N PHE A 119 -4.32 -5.32 -13.21
CA PHE A 119 -3.96 -5.68 -14.58
C PHE A 119 -5.14 -5.51 -15.53
N GLY A 120 -4.86 -5.46 -16.83
CA GLY A 120 -5.87 -5.70 -17.86
C GLY A 120 -6.39 -7.14 -17.81
N TYR A 121 -7.53 -7.39 -18.48
CA TYR A 121 -8.11 -8.74 -18.52
C TYR A 121 -7.17 -9.76 -19.15
N LEU A 122 -7.16 -10.98 -18.59
CA LEU A 122 -6.23 -12.04 -18.99
C LEU A 122 -6.57 -12.73 -20.35
N ASP A 123 -7.64 -12.34 -21.02
CA ASP A 123 -7.89 -12.71 -22.42
C ASP A 123 -6.99 -11.95 -23.40
N ASP A 124 -6.38 -10.83 -22.98
CA ASP A 124 -5.34 -10.11 -23.72
C ASP A 124 -3.95 -10.71 -23.46
N GLU A 125 -3.13 -10.83 -24.54
CA GLU A 125 -1.79 -11.43 -24.48
C GLU A 125 -0.80 -10.58 -23.68
N ARG A 126 -0.88 -9.26 -23.82
CA ARG A 126 0.00 -8.34 -23.09
C ARG A 126 -0.31 -8.37 -21.59
N SER A 127 -1.58 -8.34 -21.23
CA SER A 127 -2.02 -8.42 -19.83
C SER A 127 -1.57 -9.72 -19.16
N ARG A 128 -1.65 -10.87 -19.88
CA ARG A 128 -1.11 -12.15 -19.37
C ARG A 128 0.40 -12.08 -19.15
N TYR A 129 1.14 -11.53 -20.10
CA TYR A 129 2.58 -11.36 -19.96
C TYR A 129 2.95 -10.52 -18.74
N LEU A 130 2.32 -9.36 -18.58
CA LEU A 130 2.54 -8.48 -17.43
C LEU A 130 2.22 -9.19 -16.11
N PHE A 131 1.06 -9.83 -16.03
CA PHE A 131 0.61 -10.57 -14.85
C PHE A 131 1.59 -11.69 -14.45
N GLU A 132 1.96 -12.56 -15.39
CA GLU A 132 2.87 -13.69 -15.13
C GLU A 132 4.25 -13.21 -14.65
N TYR A 133 4.81 -12.18 -15.28
CA TYR A 133 6.17 -11.74 -14.96
C TYR A 133 6.22 -10.84 -13.73
N VAL A 134 5.19 -10.05 -13.43
CA VAL A 134 5.06 -9.32 -12.16
C VAL A 134 5.00 -10.31 -11.00
N VAL A 135 4.09 -11.27 -11.03
CA VAL A 135 3.95 -12.30 -9.98
C VAL A 135 5.25 -13.08 -9.81
N LYS A 136 5.93 -13.41 -10.92
CA LYS A 136 7.22 -14.08 -10.87
C LYS A 136 8.32 -13.22 -10.26
N GLY A 137 8.37 -11.93 -10.56
CA GLY A 137 9.33 -10.98 -9.99
C GLY A 137 9.17 -10.88 -8.47
N ILE A 138 7.94 -10.71 -7.99
CA ILE A 138 7.58 -10.68 -6.56
C ILE A 138 8.00 -11.99 -5.88
N SER A 139 7.59 -13.13 -6.45
CA SER A 139 7.89 -14.46 -5.93
C SER A 139 9.39 -14.71 -5.82
N ASP A 140 10.11 -14.52 -6.92
CA ASP A 140 11.54 -14.79 -6.98
C ASP A 140 12.34 -13.90 -6.01
N TYR A 141 11.93 -12.64 -5.86
CA TYR A 141 12.61 -11.72 -4.96
C TYR A 141 12.30 -12.00 -3.49
N GLY A 142 11.03 -12.02 -3.10
CA GLY A 142 10.58 -12.24 -1.72
C GLY A 142 11.04 -13.59 -1.16
N ASN A 143 10.87 -14.66 -1.94
CA ASN A 143 11.26 -16.00 -1.53
C ASN A 143 12.78 -16.13 -1.29
N ARG A 144 13.61 -15.47 -2.12
CA ARG A 144 15.08 -15.51 -1.97
C ARG A 144 15.59 -14.68 -0.82
N VAL A 145 14.94 -13.55 -0.52
CA VAL A 145 15.28 -12.75 0.66
C VAL A 145 14.80 -13.43 1.95
N GLY A 146 13.79 -14.28 1.85
CA GLY A 146 13.25 -15.04 2.99
C GLY A 146 12.27 -14.24 3.84
N ILE A 147 11.42 -13.46 3.19
CA ILE A 147 10.31 -12.74 3.83
C ILE A 147 9.00 -13.29 3.24
N PRO A 148 8.02 -13.70 4.07
CA PRO A 148 6.79 -14.29 3.56
C PRO A 148 5.90 -13.24 2.89
N THR A 149 5.35 -13.57 1.71
CA THR A 149 4.28 -12.80 1.09
C THR A 149 2.94 -13.42 1.51
N VAL A 150 2.19 -12.69 2.34
CA VAL A 150 1.08 -13.23 3.13
C VAL A 150 -0.28 -12.74 2.70
N GLY A 151 -0.35 -11.84 1.73
CA GLY A 151 -1.61 -11.26 1.26
C GLY A 151 -1.41 -10.34 0.07
N GLY A 152 -2.41 -9.52 -0.16
CA GLY A 152 -2.54 -8.64 -1.31
C GLY A 152 -3.92 -8.79 -1.92
N GLU A 153 -4.15 -8.11 -3.01
CA GLU A 153 -5.37 -8.28 -3.81
C GLU A 153 -5.04 -8.21 -5.30
N ILE A 154 -5.95 -8.70 -6.15
CA ILE A 154 -5.76 -8.62 -7.61
C ILE A 154 -7.09 -8.20 -8.24
N GLU A 155 -7.05 -7.05 -8.93
CA GLU A 155 -8.16 -6.53 -9.71
C GLU A 155 -7.83 -6.54 -11.20
N PHE A 156 -8.83 -6.82 -12.04
CA PHE A 156 -8.74 -6.79 -13.49
C PHE A 156 -9.73 -5.76 -14.06
N ASP A 157 -9.20 -4.80 -14.84
CA ASP A 157 -10.01 -3.85 -15.60
C ASP A 157 -9.27 -3.43 -16.88
N ALA A 158 -10.01 -3.11 -17.93
CA ALA A 158 -9.45 -2.72 -19.22
C ALA A 158 -8.51 -1.50 -19.16
N THR A 159 -8.70 -0.62 -18.18
CA THR A 159 -7.88 0.59 -18.01
C THR A 159 -6.44 0.29 -17.57
N PHE A 160 -6.19 -0.90 -17.00
CA PHE A 160 -4.86 -1.33 -16.58
C PHE A 160 -4.10 -2.15 -17.64
N GLN A 161 -4.64 -2.31 -18.85
CA GLN A 161 -4.06 -3.16 -19.88
C GLN A 161 -2.63 -2.77 -20.29
N LEU A 162 -2.35 -1.47 -20.38
CA LEU A 162 -1.03 -0.94 -20.74
C LEU A 162 -0.26 -0.36 -19.56
N ASN A 163 -0.96 -0.11 -18.46
CA ASN A 163 -0.42 0.50 -17.26
C ASN A 163 -0.87 -0.30 -16.03
N PRO A 164 -0.22 -1.44 -15.73
CA PRO A 164 -0.53 -2.24 -14.56
C PRO A 164 -0.14 -1.48 -13.29
N LEU A 165 -0.85 -1.70 -12.21
CA LEU A 165 -0.44 -1.21 -10.90
C LEU A 165 0.22 -2.32 -10.11
N VAL A 166 1.41 -2.03 -9.61
CA VAL A 166 2.18 -2.90 -8.75
C VAL A 166 2.45 -2.12 -7.47
N ASN A 167 1.61 -2.33 -6.47
CA ASN A 167 1.80 -1.78 -5.15
C ASN A 167 2.32 -2.87 -4.22
N VAL A 168 3.13 -2.48 -3.27
CA VAL A 168 3.77 -3.41 -2.33
C VAL A 168 3.70 -2.85 -0.93
N VAL A 169 3.36 -3.71 0.03
CA VAL A 169 3.35 -3.40 1.45
C VAL A 169 4.39 -4.26 2.13
N CYS A 170 5.16 -3.68 3.04
CA CYS A 170 6.04 -4.44 3.91
C CYS A 170 5.81 -4.06 5.36
N ALA A 171 5.75 -5.08 6.21
CA ALA A 171 5.65 -4.91 7.65
C ALA A 171 6.86 -5.56 8.34
N GLY A 172 7.41 -4.88 9.34
CA GLY A 172 8.52 -5.35 10.15
C GLY A 172 8.27 -5.17 11.64
N ILE A 173 9.05 -5.87 12.45
CA ILE A 173 9.01 -5.75 13.92
C ILE A 173 10.33 -5.19 14.40
N VAL A 174 10.26 -4.20 15.30
CA VAL A 174 11.42 -3.56 15.93
C VAL A 174 11.22 -3.47 17.44
N ARG A 175 12.30 -3.51 18.19
CA ARG A 175 12.27 -3.11 19.61
C ARG A 175 12.19 -1.59 19.68
N LYS A 176 11.37 -1.05 20.59
CA LYS A 176 11.19 0.40 20.72
C LYS A 176 12.48 1.16 21.03
N ASP A 177 13.43 0.52 21.71
CA ASP A 177 14.75 1.08 22.04
C ASP A 177 15.78 0.96 20.90
N SER A 178 15.42 0.33 19.79
CA SER A 178 16.28 0.08 18.62
C SER A 178 15.74 0.74 17.34
N ILE A 179 14.76 1.63 17.46
CA ILE A 179 14.19 2.35 16.32
C ILE A 179 15.24 3.27 15.71
N MET A 180 15.45 3.14 14.40
CA MET A 180 16.36 3.97 13.62
C MET A 180 15.59 5.05 12.84
N ARG A 181 16.32 6.07 12.38
CA ARG A 181 15.81 7.16 11.55
C ARG A 181 16.80 7.57 10.49
N GLY A 182 16.31 8.07 9.36
CA GLY A 182 17.12 8.67 8.30
C GLY A 182 17.62 10.07 8.67
N ILE A 183 18.57 10.18 9.62
CA ILE A 183 19.06 11.45 10.16
C ILE A 183 20.60 11.46 10.28
N ALA A 184 21.23 12.64 10.13
CA ALA A 184 22.64 12.86 10.38
C ALA A 184 22.81 13.91 11.49
N PRO A 185 22.74 13.52 12.79
CA PRO A 185 22.55 14.44 13.90
C PRO A 185 23.84 15.19 14.33
N ASN A 186 25.03 14.57 14.16
CA ASN A 186 26.24 15.10 14.76
C ASN A 186 27.24 15.56 13.70
N VAL A 187 27.76 16.77 13.84
CA VAL A 187 28.85 17.27 12.99
C VAL A 187 30.12 16.45 13.25
N GLY A 188 30.73 15.95 12.19
CA GLY A 188 31.92 15.12 12.23
C GLY A 188 31.65 13.63 12.08
N ASP A 189 30.41 13.18 12.18
CA ASP A 189 30.04 11.82 11.82
C ASP A 189 30.30 11.56 10.33
N ILE A 190 30.49 10.31 9.98
CA ILE A 190 30.80 9.87 8.61
C ILE A 190 29.62 9.14 7.96
N PHE A 191 29.49 9.35 6.64
CA PHE A 191 28.56 8.59 5.80
C PHE A 191 29.26 7.37 5.24
N VAL A 192 28.78 6.17 5.58
CA VAL A 192 29.29 4.89 5.08
C VAL A 192 28.26 4.30 4.13
N LEU A 193 28.59 4.22 2.85
CA LEU A 193 27.79 3.54 1.83
C LEU A 193 28.11 2.05 1.87
N MET A 194 27.06 1.21 1.86
CA MET A 194 27.18 -0.25 1.88
C MET A 194 26.17 -0.87 0.90
N GLY A 195 26.53 -2.03 0.33
CA GLY A 195 25.64 -2.84 -0.51
C GLY A 195 26.11 -2.92 -1.96
N GLY A 196 25.17 -2.88 -2.91
CA GLY A 196 25.45 -2.95 -4.35
C GLY A 196 26.39 -1.85 -4.83
N ARG A 197 27.14 -2.11 -5.90
CA ARG A 197 27.99 -1.08 -6.53
C ARG A 197 27.12 -0.15 -7.37
N THR A 198 27.44 1.15 -7.36
CA THR A 198 26.74 2.17 -8.13
C THR A 198 26.99 1.97 -9.64
N GLY A 199 25.93 1.81 -10.40
CA GLY A 199 25.93 1.68 -11.85
C GLY A 199 25.04 2.73 -12.51
N ARG A 200 24.76 2.59 -13.80
CA ARG A 200 23.90 3.50 -14.58
C ARG A 200 22.42 3.13 -14.53
N ASP A 201 22.00 2.38 -13.53
CA ASP A 201 20.59 1.97 -13.36
C ASP A 201 19.75 3.10 -12.79
N GLY A 202 18.52 3.22 -13.26
CA GLY A 202 17.51 4.12 -12.70
C GLY A 202 17.85 5.60 -12.86
N ILE A 203 18.87 5.98 -13.64
CA ILE A 203 19.14 7.39 -13.93
C ILE A 203 17.92 7.95 -14.65
N HIS A 204 17.30 8.98 -14.08
CA HIS A 204 15.99 9.51 -14.46
C HIS A 204 14.79 8.61 -14.14
N GLY A 205 14.91 7.58 -13.29
CA GLY A 205 13.80 6.73 -12.88
C GLY A 205 12.67 7.54 -12.23
N VAL A 206 12.99 8.47 -11.35
CA VAL A 206 12.03 9.41 -10.74
C VAL A 206 11.37 10.32 -11.77
N THR A 207 12.11 10.81 -12.77
CA THR A 207 11.56 11.61 -13.87
C THR A 207 10.60 10.77 -14.71
N PHE A 208 11.00 9.55 -15.06
CA PHE A 208 10.18 8.58 -15.77
C PHE A 208 8.88 8.24 -15.01
N ALA A 209 8.94 8.09 -13.70
CA ALA A 209 7.76 7.89 -12.85
C ALA A 209 6.84 9.14 -12.75
N SER A 210 7.28 10.29 -13.24
CA SER A 210 6.53 11.57 -13.25
C SER A 210 6.09 12.00 -14.65
N GLU A 211 6.10 11.10 -15.64
CA GLU A 211 5.68 11.34 -17.02
C GLU A 211 4.67 10.25 -17.47
N GLU A 212 3.84 10.59 -18.48
CA GLU A 212 2.90 9.62 -19.06
C GLU A 212 3.65 8.57 -19.90
N LEU A 213 3.23 7.30 -19.81
CA LEU A 213 3.80 6.21 -20.61
C LEU A 213 3.37 6.31 -22.09
N THR A 214 4.22 5.83 -22.97
CA THR A 214 3.95 5.68 -24.41
C THR A 214 4.15 4.22 -24.84
N THR A 215 3.67 3.85 -26.01
CA THR A 215 3.93 2.50 -26.58
C THR A 215 5.38 2.27 -26.90
N SER A 216 6.22 3.30 -27.02
CA SER A 216 7.67 3.19 -27.19
C SER A 216 8.42 3.05 -25.86
N SER A 217 7.80 3.34 -24.73
CA SER A 217 8.44 3.31 -23.40
C SER A 217 9.11 1.96 -23.09
N GLU A 218 8.55 0.85 -23.53
CA GLU A 218 9.17 -0.47 -23.35
C GLU A 218 10.60 -0.57 -23.94
N LEU A 219 10.89 0.18 -25.02
CA LEU A 219 12.20 0.17 -25.67
C LEU A 219 13.07 1.36 -25.24
N GLU A 220 12.48 2.53 -25.06
CA GLU A 220 13.19 3.79 -24.82
C GLU A 220 13.52 3.96 -23.33
N ASP A 221 12.61 3.57 -22.43
CA ASP A 221 12.72 3.80 -20.98
C ASP A 221 13.25 2.57 -20.21
N ARG A 222 13.52 1.46 -20.90
CA ARG A 222 14.11 0.26 -20.30
C ARG A 222 15.38 0.52 -19.49
N PRO A 223 16.30 1.43 -19.87
CA PRO A 223 17.47 1.78 -19.06
C PRO A 223 17.14 2.51 -17.74
N ALA A 224 15.94 3.09 -17.61
CA ALA A 224 15.46 3.71 -16.38
C ALA A 224 14.96 2.68 -15.36
N VAL A 225 14.72 1.42 -15.77
CA VAL A 225 14.32 0.35 -14.86
C VAL A 225 15.54 -0.18 -14.12
N GLN A 226 15.39 -0.31 -12.82
CA GLN A 226 16.42 -0.85 -11.94
C GLN A 226 16.49 -2.38 -12.05
N ILE A 227 17.61 -2.98 -11.66
CA ILE A 227 17.81 -4.43 -11.64
C ILE A 227 17.90 -4.88 -10.18
N GLY A 228 17.06 -5.84 -9.81
CA GLY A 228 17.01 -6.38 -8.45
C GLY A 228 18.01 -7.52 -8.23
N ASP A 229 18.71 -7.52 -7.08
CA ASP A 229 19.57 -8.60 -6.62
C ASP A 229 19.18 -9.09 -5.24
N PRO A 230 18.25 -10.06 -5.14
CA PRO A 230 17.77 -10.58 -3.88
C PRO A 230 18.86 -11.28 -3.03
N PHE A 231 19.94 -11.77 -3.65
CA PHE A 231 21.07 -12.33 -2.92
C PHE A 231 21.84 -11.24 -2.18
N THR A 232 22.21 -10.16 -2.87
CA THR A 232 22.84 -9.00 -2.25
C THR A 232 21.90 -8.38 -1.21
N LYS A 233 20.57 -8.30 -1.48
CA LYS A 233 19.57 -7.82 -0.51
C LYS A 233 19.60 -8.63 0.79
N LYS A 234 19.64 -9.94 0.71
CA LYS A 234 19.70 -10.78 1.91
C LYS A 234 20.93 -10.49 2.73
N ASN A 235 22.09 -10.34 2.09
CA ASN A 235 23.33 -9.97 2.78
C ASN A 235 23.26 -8.56 3.39
N VAL A 236 22.65 -7.59 2.67
CA VAL A 236 22.40 -6.24 3.20
C VAL A 236 21.53 -6.28 4.45
N LEU A 237 20.42 -7.04 4.43
CA LEU A 237 19.55 -7.23 5.58
C LEU A 237 20.31 -7.79 6.79
N ASP A 238 21.01 -8.91 6.59
CA ASP A 238 21.71 -9.59 7.69
C ASP A 238 22.85 -8.73 8.26
N ALA A 239 23.63 -8.05 7.40
CA ALA A 239 24.69 -7.16 7.81
C ALA A 239 24.16 -5.92 8.57
N THR A 240 23.04 -5.36 8.12
CA THR A 240 22.40 -4.23 8.79
C THR A 240 21.91 -4.63 10.18
N MET A 241 21.19 -5.74 10.31
CA MET A 241 20.72 -6.21 11.62
C MET A 241 21.88 -6.51 12.58
N GLU A 242 22.99 -7.10 12.09
CA GLU A 242 24.19 -7.33 12.91
C GLU A 242 24.88 -6.01 13.29
N ALA A 243 24.93 -5.02 12.41
CA ALA A 243 25.51 -3.70 12.70
C ALA A 243 24.70 -2.97 13.78
N LEU A 244 23.37 -2.96 13.68
CA LEU A 244 22.49 -2.33 14.67
C LEU A 244 22.58 -2.99 16.07
N ASP A 245 22.90 -4.28 16.14
CA ASP A 245 23.10 -4.99 17.41
C ASP A 245 24.46 -4.65 18.07
N LYS A 246 25.46 -4.23 17.30
CA LYS A 246 26.85 -4.14 17.76
C LYS A 246 27.43 -2.73 17.78
N ILE A 247 26.86 -1.81 17.03
CA ILE A 247 27.40 -0.45 16.81
C ILE A 247 26.34 0.57 17.16
N ASP A 248 26.75 1.69 17.73
CA ASP A 248 25.90 2.86 17.98
C ASP A 248 25.69 3.66 16.68
N VAL A 249 24.82 3.13 15.80
CA VAL A 249 24.47 3.75 14.52
C VAL A 249 23.65 5.01 14.79
N GLN A 250 24.11 6.16 14.30
CA GLN A 250 23.51 7.47 14.53
C GLN A 250 22.36 7.77 13.55
N GLY A 251 22.36 7.14 12.37
CA GLY A 251 21.33 7.25 11.37
C GLY A 251 21.49 6.18 10.29
N LEU A 252 20.37 5.79 9.72
CA LEU A 252 20.31 4.77 8.69
C LEU A 252 19.25 5.15 7.66
N LYS A 253 19.58 5.03 6.37
CA LYS A 253 18.65 5.28 5.28
C LYS A 253 19.00 4.43 4.06
N ASP A 254 17.97 4.04 3.31
CA ASP A 254 18.14 3.40 2.03
C ASP A 254 18.50 4.41 0.91
N LEU A 255 18.95 3.90 -0.23
CA LEU A 255 19.07 4.67 -1.46
C LEU A 255 17.97 4.21 -2.43
N GLY A 256 16.87 4.94 -2.41
CA GLY A 256 15.77 4.81 -3.34
C GLY A 256 15.83 5.81 -4.50
N GLY A 257 14.71 6.42 -4.83
CA GLY A 257 14.61 7.46 -5.85
C GLY A 257 15.54 8.64 -5.59
N GLY A 258 16.16 9.17 -6.65
CA GLY A 258 17.13 10.26 -6.56
C GLY A 258 18.50 9.88 -5.96
N GLY A 259 18.72 8.63 -5.62
CA GLY A 259 20.01 8.07 -5.23
C GLY A 259 20.71 8.80 -4.08
N LEU A 260 22.04 9.07 -4.23
CA LEU A 260 22.82 9.77 -3.23
C LEU A 260 22.35 11.20 -2.98
N THR A 261 21.79 11.85 -4.00
CA THR A 261 21.26 13.21 -3.89
C THR A 261 20.15 13.28 -2.86
N CYS A 262 19.13 12.42 -2.97
CA CYS A 262 18.00 12.38 -2.05
C CYS A 262 18.44 11.90 -0.66
N CYS A 263 19.03 10.72 -0.57
CA CYS A 263 19.36 10.05 0.69
C CYS A 263 20.22 10.95 1.61
N VAL A 264 21.37 11.43 1.14
CA VAL A 264 22.31 12.18 1.99
C VAL A 264 21.80 13.59 2.31
N SER A 265 21.12 14.26 1.35
CA SER A 265 20.58 15.60 1.60
C SER A 265 19.45 15.59 2.64
N GLU A 266 18.57 14.60 2.58
CA GLU A 266 17.47 14.45 3.56
C GLU A 266 18.01 14.13 4.96
N MET A 267 18.95 13.18 5.07
CA MET A 267 19.57 12.85 6.36
C MET A 267 20.23 14.07 7.00
N ALA A 268 20.99 14.85 6.22
CA ALA A 268 21.66 16.05 6.69
C ALA A 268 20.64 17.14 7.10
N ALA A 269 19.61 17.37 6.29
CA ALA A 269 18.57 18.35 6.56
C ALA A 269 17.77 18.02 7.82
N LYS A 270 17.35 16.75 8.00
CA LYS A 270 16.65 16.29 9.21
C LYS A 270 17.53 16.46 10.47
N GLY A 271 18.86 16.35 10.33
CA GLY A 271 19.82 16.64 11.39
C GLY A 271 20.07 18.14 11.64
N GLY A 272 19.54 19.03 10.82
CA GLY A 272 19.83 20.46 10.87
C GLY A 272 21.26 20.81 10.41
N ASN A 273 21.89 19.93 9.65
CA ASN A 273 23.29 19.94 9.26
C ASN A 273 23.49 20.10 7.75
N GLY A 274 24.74 20.09 7.33
CA GLY A 274 25.18 19.95 5.95
C GLY A 274 25.91 18.63 5.75
N ALA A 275 26.30 18.36 4.50
CA ALA A 275 27.04 17.16 4.15
C ALA A 275 28.10 17.45 3.09
N ILE A 276 29.22 16.75 3.15
CA ILE A 276 30.19 16.63 2.06
C ILE A 276 30.13 15.19 1.54
N VAL A 277 29.99 15.03 0.21
CA VAL A 277 30.09 13.75 -0.49
C VAL A 277 31.31 13.77 -1.40
N LYS A 278 32.14 12.73 -1.32
CA LYS A 278 33.36 12.54 -2.13
C LYS A 278 33.11 11.47 -3.17
N LEU A 279 33.02 11.85 -4.44
CA LEU A 279 32.63 10.94 -5.51
C LEU A 279 33.68 9.88 -5.80
N GLU A 280 34.96 10.21 -5.65
CA GLU A 280 36.07 9.29 -5.83
C GLU A 280 36.05 8.08 -4.90
N GLU A 281 35.34 8.18 -3.76
CA GLU A 281 35.21 7.10 -2.79
C GLU A 281 33.99 6.19 -3.04
N VAL A 282 33.05 6.58 -3.92
CA VAL A 282 31.85 5.78 -4.20
C VAL A 282 32.20 4.51 -4.96
N PRO A 283 31.84 3.32 -4.45
CA PRO A 283 32.09 2.06 -5.15
C PRO A 283 31.30 1.97 -6.46
N LEU A 284 31.97 2.02 -7.59
CA LEU A 284 31.36 1.98 -8.92
C LEU A 284 31.37 0.56 -9.49
N ARG A 285 30.30 0.21 -10.23
CA ARG A 285 30.19 -1.02 -11.01
C ARG A 285 30.82 -0.87 -12.40
N GLU A 286 30.86 0.35 -12.92
CA GLU A 286 31.30 0.67 -14.27
C GLU A 286 32.37 1.77 -14.25
N GLU A 287 33.35 1.66 -15.15
CA GLU A 287 34.35 2.72 -15.32
C GLU A 287 33.76 3.91 -16.11
N GLY A 288 34.26 5.11 -15.85
CA GLY A 288 33.93 6.32 -16.60
C GLY A 288 32.54 6.86 -16.35
N MET A 289 31.95 6.58 -15.20
CA MET A 289 30.74 7.26 -14.74
C MET A 289 31.03 8.73 -14.44
N THR A 290 30.13 9.59 -14.91
CA THR A 290 30.20 11.04 -14.63
C THR A 290 29.67 11.36 -13.23
N PRO A 291 30.04 12.52 -12.63
CA PRO A 291 29.44 12.98 -11.39
C PRO A 291 27.90 12.99 -11.39
N TYR A 292 27.31 13.37 -12.51
CA TYR A 292 25.87 13.35 -12.73
C TYR A 292 25.29 11.92 -12.57
N GLU A 293 25.87 10.95 -13.26
CA GLU A 293 25.42 9.56 -13.19
C GLU A 293 25.61 8.95 -11.80
N ILE A 294 26.68 9.31 -11.06
CA ILE A 294 26.95 8.79 -9.71
C ILE A 294 25.93 9.32 -8.71
N MET A 295 25.66 10.63 -8.73
CA MET A 295 24.77 11.29 -7.77
C MET A 295 23.31 10.90 -7.97
N LEU A 296 22.89 10.62 -9.21
CA LEU A 296 21.50 10.39 -9.59
C LEU A 296 21.19 8.90 -9.88
N SER A 297 22.18 8.02 -9.76
CA SER A 297 21.97 6.56 -9.91
C SER A 297 21.03 6.05 -8.82
N GLU A 298 20.09 5.24 -9.23
CA GLU A 298 19.14 4.52 -8.34
C GLU A 298 19.45 3.02 -8.26
N SER A 299 20.73 2.63 -8.46
CA SER A 299 21.16 1.24 -8.30
C SER A 299 20.68 0.67 -6.99
N GLN A 300 20.07 -0.50 -7.06
CA GLN A 300 19.43 -1.17 -5.93
C GLN A 300 20.42 -1.68 -4.90
N GLU A 301 19.91 -2.13 -3.77
CA GLU A 301 20.64 -2.82 -2.69
C GLU A 301 21.70 -1.97 -2.01
N ARG A 302 21.50 -0.66 -1.93
CA ARG A 302 22.43 0.26 -1.26
C ARG A 302 21.80 0.90 -0.04
N MET A 303 22.60 1.08 1.02
CA MET A 303 22.20 1.77 2.26
C MET A 303 23.31 2.69 2.74
N ILE A 304 22.93 3.78 3.41
CA ILE A 304 23.82 4.73 4.07
C ILE A 304 23.69 4.57 5.59
N PHE A 305 24.83 4.38 6.23
CA PHE A 305 25.00 4.46 7.68
C PHE A 305 25.64 5.79 8.05
N VAL A 306 25.14 6.42 9.10
CA VAL A 306 25.80 7.55 9.78
C VAL A 306 26.33 7.03 11.10
N ILE A 307 27.65 7.10 11.30
CA ILE A 307 28.32 6.59 12.48
C ILE A 307 29.39 7.55 12.97
N HIS A 308 29.83 7.41 14.22
CA HIS A 308 31.02 8.07 14.69
C HIS A 308 32.27 7.50 14.00
N PRO A 309 33.28 8.33 13.67
CA PRO A 309 34.51 7.85 13.01
C PRO A 309 35.26 6.73 13.75
N GLU A 310 35.11 6.65 15.07
CA GLU A 310 35.73 5.60 15.91
C GLU A 310 35.12 4.20 15.70
N ASP A 311 33.91 4.12 15.14
CA ASP A 311 33.18 2.85 14.88
C ASP A 311 33.42 2.30 13.46
N GLU A 312 34.18 3.03 12.62
CA GLU A 312 34.43 2.68 11.21
C GLU A 312 35.00 1.27 11.05
N ASP A 313 36.07 0.94 11.78
CA ASP A 313 36.77 -0.34 11.66
C ASP A 313 35.82 -1.52 11.98
N GLN A 314 35.00 -1.38 13.04
CA GLN A 314 34.07 -2.42 13.44
C GLN A 314 32.93 -2.61 12.42
N LEU A 315 32.40 -1.54 11.87
CA LEU A 315 31.37 -1.59 10.82
C LEU A 315 31.92 -2.25 9.55
N ILE A 316 33.13 -1.91 9.16
CA ILE A 316 33.80 -2.49 8.00
C ILE A 316 34.00 -4.01 8.18
N GLU A 317 34.42 -4.48 9.39
CA GLU A 317 34.55 -5.91 9.67
C GLU A 317 33.21 -6.67 9.49
N ILE A 318 32.08 -6.08 9.89
CA ILE A 318 30.78 -6.66 9.69
C ILE A 318 30.47 -6.76 8.18
N PHE A 319 30.66 -5.67 7.42
CA PHE A 319 30.37 -5.68 5.98
C PHE A 319 31.27 -6.65 5.20
N ASP A 320 32.53 -6.79 5.58
CA ASP A 320 33.46 -7.75 4.99
C ASP A 320 33.03 -9.20 5.24
N LYS A 321 32.46 -9.50 6.40
CA LYS A 321 31.90 -10.83 6.70
C LYS A 321 30.80 -11.23 5.71
N TYR A 322 30.01 -10.27 5.24
CA TYR A 322 28.92 -10.50 4.28
C TYR A 322 29.35 -10.24 2.82
N GLU A 323 30.64 -10.01 2.58
CA GLU A 323 31.22 -9.74 1.25
C GLU A 323 30.58 -8.56 0.53
N LEU A 324 30.12 -7.54 1.30
CA LEU A 324 29.46 -6.36 0.76
C LEU A 324 30.44 -5.26 0.38
N PRO A 325 30.36 -4.67 -0.83
CA PRO A 325 30.99 -3.42 -1.15
C PRO A 325 30.66 -2.32 -0.14
N ARG A 326 31.64 -1.52 0.25
CA ARG A 326 31.45 -0.41 1.19
C ARG A 326 32.50 0.66 0.99
N ALA A 327 32.18 1.89 1.43
CA ALA A 327 33.13 2.99 1.50
C ALA A 327 32.63 4.11 2.41
N VAL A 328 33.55 4.82 3.05
CA VAL A 328 33.28 6.12 3.66
C VAL A 328 33.22 7.16 2.55
N ILE A 329 32.02 7.61 2.22
CA ILE A 329 31.78 8.50 1.07
C ILE A 329 31.66 9.97 1.45
N GLY A 330 31.65 10.31 2.74
CA GLY A 330 31.43 11.69 3.15
C GLY A 330 31.42 11.93 4.65
N THR A 331 31.09 13.16 5.01
CA THR A 331 31.11 13.62 6.40
C THR A 331 29.99 14.63 6.64
N VAL A 332 29.39 14.57 7.83
CA VAL A 332 28.39 15.54 8.31
C VAL A 332 29.08 16.85 8.68
N THR A 333 28.58 17.97 8.18
CA THR A 333 29.14 19.31 8.42
C THR A 333 28.14 20.23 9.11
N GLY A 334 28.63 21.26 9.82
CA GLY A 334 27.78 22.29 10.40
C GLY A 334 27.48 23.47 9.46
N THR A 335 27.71 23.31 8.15
CA THR A 335 27.57 24.42 7.18
C THR A 335 26.14 24.66 6.71
N GLY A 336 25.21 23.67 6.87
CA GLY A 336 23.88 23.69 6.28
C GLY A 336 23.88 23.60 4.75
N ARG A 337 25.01 23.14 4.17
CA ARG A 337 25.18 23.01 2.73
C ARG A 337 25.48 21.57 2.34
N PHE A 338 24.98 21.20 1.18
CA PHE A 338 25.28 19.93 0.53
C PHE A 338 26.38 20.18 -0.51
N GLU A 339 27.56 19.69 -0.23
CA GLU A 339 28.73 19.87 -1.07
C GLU A 339 29.14 18.53 -1.70
N VAL A 340 29.36 18.52 -3.02
CA VAL A 340 29.87 17.36 -3.75
C VAL A 340 31.28 17.67 -4.22
N ILE A 341 32.23 16.80 -3.87
CA ILE A 341 33.64 16.91 -4.24
C ILE A 341 34.01 15.82 -5.23
N ASP A 342 34.68 16.20 -6.29
CA ASP A 342 35.29 15.29 -7.27
C ASP A 342 36.76 15.70 -7.48
N ASN A 343 37.70 14.74 -7.28
CA ASN A 343 39.15 14.98 -7.40
C ASN A 343 39.65 16.21 -6.62
N GLY A 344 39.06 16.49 -5.46
CA GLY A 344 39.41 17.59 -4.59
C GLY A 344 38.84 18.96 -4.96
N GLU A 345 37.96 19.03 -5.98
CA GLU A 345 37.25 20.24 -6.38
C GLU A 345 35.77 20.16 -5.99
N ILE A 346 35.19 21.23 -5.46
CA ILE A 346 33.77 21.34 -5.18
C ILE A 346 33.04 21.53 -6.51
N ILE A 347 32.24 20.55 -6.90
CA ILE A 347 31.49 20.54 -8.18
C ILE A 347 30.02 20.79 -7.99
N ALA A 348 29.47 20.71 -6.78
CA ALA A 348 28.14 21.17 -6.42
C ALA A 348 28.16 21.74 -4.99
N ASP A 349 27.36 22.79 -4.77
CA ASP A 349 27.23 23.47 -3.49
C ASP A 349 25.83 24.10 -3.39
N ILE A 350 24.91 23.42 -2.68
CA ILE A 350 23.48 23.75 -2.58
C ILE A 350 23.09 23.81 -1.09
N PRO A 351 22.21 24.74 -0.68
CA PRO A 351 21.64 24.70 0.68
C PRO A 351 20.89 23.38 0.91
N THR A 352 21.21 22.65 1.98
CA THR A 352 20.64 21.31 2.27
C THR A 352 19.10 21.36 2.33
N GLY A 353 18.55 22.36 3.04
CA GLY A 353 17.09 22.49 3.17
C GLY A 353 16.36 22.77 1.86
N MET A 354 17.03 23.30 0.83
CA MET A 354 16.43 23.53 -0.47
C MET A 354 16.24 22.22 -1.26
N LEU A 355 17.11 21.23 -1.06
CA LEU A 355 16.96 19.90 -1.66
C LEU A 355 15.87 19.10 -0.96
N SER A 356 15.77 19.18 0.37
CA SER A 356 14.90 18.33 1.17
C SER A 356 13.45 18.84 1.31
N ASP A 357 13.21 20.14 1.11
CA ASP A 357 11.88 20.75 1.28
C ASP A 357 11.56 21.72 0.12
N PRO A 358 11.34 21.19 -1.10
CA PRO A 358 10.87 21.98 -2.23
C PRO A 358 9.51 22.63 -1.98
N PRO A 359 9.23 23.79 -2.61
CA PRO A 359 7.93 24.46 -2.48
C PRO A 359 6.80 23.64 -3.07
N THR A 360 5.62 23.70 -2.43
CA THR A 360 4.39 23.08 -2.94
C THR A 360 3.76 23.89 -4.05
N ILE A 361 2.98 23.25 -4.91
CA ILE A 361 2.22 23.88 -6.01
C ILE A 361 0.72 23.74 -5.71
N GLU A 362 -0.01 24.83 -5.84
CA GLU A 362 -1.46 24.79 -5.86
C GLU A 362 -1.95 24.36 -7.26
N ARG A 363 -2.65 23.24 -7.33
CA ARG A 363 -3.26 22.74 -8.56
C ARG A 363 -4.69 23.24 -8.71
N GLU A 364 -5.11 23.50 -9.93
CA GLU A 364 -6.51 23.78 -10.24
C GLU A 364 -7.34 22.53 -9.99
N CYS A 365 -8.41 22.68 -9.22
CA CYS A 365 -9.41 21.64 -8.99
C CYS A 365 -10.66 21.97 -9.80
N ALA A 366 -11.23 20.99 -10.52
CA ALA A 366 -12.50 21.18 -11.21
C ALA A 366 -13.58 21.53 -10.18
N ILE A 367 -14.31 22.63 -10.43
CA ILE A 367 -15.42 23.03 -9.57
C ILE A 367 -16.68 22.34 -10.10
N ASP A 368 -16.90 21.10 -9.70
CA ASP A 368 -18.24 20.52 -9.73
C ASP A 368 -18.84 20.68 -8.34
N HIS A 369 -19.98 21.36 -8.29
CA HIS A 369 -20.70 21.67 -7.06
C HIS A 369 -21.44 20.45 -6.50
N LEU A 370 -20.71 19.40 -6.18
CA LEU A 370 -21.17 18.35 -5.28
C LEU A 370 -20.57 18.66 -3.91
N SER A 371 -21.25 19.49 -3.12
CA SER A 371 -20.89 19.67 -1.72
C SER A 371 -21.15 18.36 -0.98
N THR A 372 -20.39 18.08 0.06
CA THR A 372 -20.61 16.94 0.97
C THR A 372 -22.03 16.90 1.54
N ASP A 373 -22.72 18.04 1.59
CA ASP A 373 -24.14 18.17 1.98
C ASP A 373 -25.11 17.75 0.86
N ASP A 374 -24.66 17.63 -0.39
CA ASP A 374 -25.48 17.29 -1.54
C ASP A 374 -25.57 15.80 -1.84
N ILE A 375 -24.83 14.95 -1.14
CA ILE A 375 -24.77 13.49 -1.35
C ILE A 375 -25.57 12.72 -0.28
N THR A 376 -26.63 13.31 0.25
CA THR A 376 -27.61 12.52 1.02
C THR A 376 -28.59 11.83 0.07
N GLY A 377 -28.95 10.58 0.37
CA GLY A 377 -29.80 9.71 -0.47
C GLY A 377 -31.11 10.30 -1.00
N VAL A 378 -31.51 11.50 -0.52
CA VAL A 378 -32.69 12.26 -1.00
C VAL A 378 -32.46 12.95 -2.36
N GLN A 379 -31.22 13.09 -2.84
CA GLN A 379 -30.95 13.77 -4.12
C GLN A 379 -30.81 12.81 -5.29
N LEU A 380 -30.54 11.52 -5.06
CA LEU A 380 -30.49 10.51 -6.11
C LEU A 380 -31.84 10.36 -6.84
N GLU A 381 -32.96 10.49 -6.14
CA GLU A 381 -34.30 10.53 -6.77
C GLU A 381 -34.49 11.73 -7.72
N LYS A 382 -33.79 12.86 -7.49
CA LYS A 382 -33.94 14.06 -8.32
C LYS A 382 -33.15 14.01 -9.61
N ILE A 383 -32.08 13.23 -9.69
CA ILE A 383 -31.24 13.11 -10.91
C ILE A 383 -31.84 12.12 -11.90
N GLY A 384 -32.86 11.35 -11.52
CA GLY A 384 -33.60 10.47 -12.42
C GLY A 384 -32.78 9.29 -12.99
N ILE A 385 -31.66 8.94 -12.34
CA ILE A 385 -30.89 7.76 -12.68
C ILE A 385 -31.64 6.55 -12.15
N LYS A 386 -32.54 6.02 -12.98
CA LYS A 386 -33.05 4.67 -12.76
C LYS A 386 -31.89 3.72 -12.96
N ASN A 387 -31.66 2.85 -11.99
CA ASN A 387 -30.75 1.72 -12.13
C ASN A 387 -31.11 0.95 -13.42
N PRO A 388 -30.30 0.98 -14.49
CA PRO A 388 -30.69 0.41 -15.78
C PRO A 388 -30.44 -1.09 -15.84
N ILE A 389 -30.38 -1.79 -14.69
CA ILE A 389 -29.90 -3.18 -14.65
C ILE A 389 -31.01 -4.12 -15.11
N VAL A 390 -30.72 -4.81 -16.19
CA VAL A 390 -31.58 -5.89 -16.70
C VAL A 390 -31.41 -7.08 -15.76
N LYS A 391 -32.45 -7.35 -14.99
CA LYS A 391 -32.52 -8.54 -14.13
C LYS A 391 -33.09 -9.69 -15.00
N GLU A 392 -32.23 -10.39 -15.71
CA GLU A 392 -32.59 -11.52 -16.55
C GLU A 392 -31.71 -12.73 -16.26
N GLY A 393 -32.31 -13.91 -16.17
CA GLY A 393 -31.58 -15.16 -16.10
C GLY A 393 -31.93 -16.05 -14.91
N ASP A 394 -31.31 -17.21 -14.88
CA ASP A 394 -31.37 -18.17 -13.78
C ASP A 394 -30.39 -17.68 -12.68
N LEU A 395 -30.89 -17.45 -11.48
CA LEU A 395 -30.14 -16.97 -10.32
C LEU A 395 -28.88 -17.81 -10.04
N LYS A 396 -29.02 -19.14 -10.10
CA LYS A 396 -27.91 -20.07 -9.91
C LYS A 396 -26.82 -19.86 -10.98
N GLN A 397 -27.21 -19.75 -12.25
CA GLN A 397 -26.24 -19.55 -13.33
C GLN A 397 -25.55 -18.19 -13.19
N THR A 398 -26.25 -17.17 -12.74
CA THR A 398 -25.70 -15.85 -12.48
C THR A 398 -24.66 -15.90 -11.36
N LEU A 399 -24.97 -16.55 -10.25
CA LEU A 399 -23.99 -16.73 -9.16
C LEU A 399 -22.73 -17.47 -9.65
N LEU A 400 -22.89 -18.55 -10.40
CA LEU A 400 -21.76 -19.28 -10.98
C LEU A 400 -20.92 -18.42 -11.94
N ASN A 401 -21.57 -17.54 -12.71
CA ASN A 401 -20.87 -16.62 -13.60
C ASN A 401 -20.09 -15.56 -12.82
N VAL A 402 -20.65 -15.00 -11.74
CA VAL A 402 -19.97 -14.04 -10.86
C VAL A 402 -18.76 -14.71 -10.18
N LEU A 403 -18.94 -15.90 -9.61
CA LEU A 403 -17.87 -16.68 -8.99
C LEU A 403 -16.73 -17.05 -9.97
N SER A 404 -17.03 -17.16 -11.27
CA SER A 404 -16.05 -17.46 -12.32
C SER A 404 -15.43 -16.22 -12.97
N SER A 405 -15.86 -15.01 -12.62
CA SER A 405 -15.26 -13.77 -13.13
C SER A 405 -13.81 -13.60 -12.67
N GLN A 406 -12.99 -12.89 -13.45
CA GLN A 406 -11.57 -12.75 -13.11
C GLN A 406 -11.35 -12.04 -11.77
N ASN A 407 -12.25 -11.15 -11.37
CA ASN A 407 -12.14 -10.42 -10.10
C ASN A 407 -12.50 -11.29 -8.89
N VAL A 408 -13.47 -12.20 -9.01
CA VAL A 408 -13.95 -13.04 -7.91
C VAL A 408 -13.25 -14.40 -7.86
N ALA A 409 -12.92 -14.99 -9.01
CA ALA A 409 -12.28 -16.31 -9.07
C ALA A 409 -11.02 -16.40 -8.22
N SER A 410 -10.77 -17.58 -7.63
CA SER A 410 -9.63 -17.85 -6.75
C SER A 410 -8.31 -17.34 -7.31
N LYS A 411 -7.52 -16.66 -6.48
CA LYS A 411 -6.18 -16.17 -6.77
C LYS A 411 -5.08 -17.17 -6.32
N GLU A 412 -5.46 -18.42 -6.02
CA GLU A 412 -4.53 -19.45 -5.53
C GLU A 412 -3.32 -19.64 -6.45
N TRP A 413 -3.49 -19.52 -7.77
CA TRP A 413 -2.38 -19.59 -8.72
C TRP A 413 -1.27 -18.56 -8.40
N VAL A 414 -1.63 -17.37 -7.90
CA VAL A 414 -0.69 -16.32 -7.51
C VAL A 414 0.00 -16.67 -6.20
N TYR A 415 -0.76 -16.74 -5.09
CA TYR A 415 -0.15 -16.88 -3.77
C TYR A 415 0.51 -18.24 -3.51
N ARG A 416 0.24 -19.27 -4.32
CA ARG A 416 1.01 -20.53 -4.30
C ARG A 416 2.45 -20.39 -4.76
N GLN A 417 2.81 -19.33 -5.46
CA GLN A 417 4.17 -19.06 -5.90
C GLN A 417 5.03 -18.38 -4.82
N TYR A 418 4.37 -17.85 -3.81
CA TYR A 418 5.01 -17.14 -2.69
C TYR A 418 5.29 -18.11 -1.53
N ASP A 419 6.44 -17.93 -0.88
CA ASP A 419 6.63 -18.54 0.44
C ASP A 419 5.81 -17.73 1.46
N GLN A 420 4.87 -18.41 2.09
CA GLN A 420 3.92 -17.82 3.03
C GLN A 420 4.30 -18.06 4.49
N GLU A 421 5.28 -18.93 4.75
CA GLU A 421 5.56 -19.46 6.09
C GLU A 421 7.02 -19.30 6.52
N VAL A 422 7.90 -18.83 5.66
CA VAL A 422 9.28 -18.53 6.04
C VAL A 422 9.30 -17.61 7.27
N GLN A 423 10.23 -17.80 8.19
CA GLN A 423 10.29 -17.19 9.53
C GLN A 423 9.27 -17.77 10.55
N ILE A 424 8.33 -18.63 10.13
CA ILE A 424 7.39 -19.38 11.01
C ILE A 424 6.51 -18.45 11.87
N ARG A 425 6.12 -17.28 11.34
CA ARG A 425 5.27 -16.31 12.03
C ARG A 425 3.82 -16.29 11.53
N THR A 426 3.52 -16.87 10.38
CA THR A 426 2.20 -16.82 9.75
C THR A 426 1.24 -17.75 10.49
N VAL A 427 0.22 -17.18 11.12
CA VAL A 427 -0.86 -17.88 11.83
C VAL A 427 -2.02 -18.18 10.90
N VAL A 428 -2.44 -17.17 10.10
CA VAL A 428 -3.43 -17.30 9.03
C VAL A 428 -2.77 -16.90 7.70
N LYS A 429 -2.88 -17.78 6.72
CA LYS A 429 -2.28 -17.66 5.39
C LYS A 429 -3.15 -16.85 4.43
N PRO A 430 -2.65 -16.50 3.22
CA PRO A 430 -3.48 -15.91 2.17
C PRO A 430 -4.71 -16.77 1.84
N GLY A 431 -5.83 -16.10 1.56
CA GLY A 431 -7.11 -16.72 1.23
C GLY A 431 -8.18 -16.54 2.30
N ASP A 432 -7.90 -15.74 3.33
CA ASP A 432 -8.85 -15.27 4.35
C ASP A 432 -8.95 -13.73 4.27
N ASP A 433 -9.83 -13.09 5.04
CA ASP A 433 -10.05 -11.63 5.02
C ASP A 433 -8.78 -10.83 5.33
N ALA A 434 -7.92 -11.35 6.21
CA ALA A 434 -6.60 -10.79 6.48
C ALA A 434 -5.60 -11.87 6.89
N ALA A 435 -4.32 -11.64 6.62
CA ALA A 435 -3.25 -12.46 7.18
C ALA A 435 -3.04 -12.14 8.66
N VAL A 436 -2.63 -13.15 9.44
CA VAL A 436 -2.32 -13.00 10.87
C VAL A 436 -0.88 -13.40 11.11
N ILE A 437 -0.09 -12.47 11.64
CA ILE A 437 1.36 -12.61 11.83
C ILE A 437 1.70 -12.54 13.31
N ARG A 438 2.32 -13.57 13.82
CA ARG A 438 2.75 -13.71 15.21
C ARG A 438 3.80 -12.68 15.61
N VAL A 439 3.54 -11.95 16.67
CA VAL A 439 4.51 -11.05 17.34
C VAL A 439 5.25 -11.83 18.43
N ASP A 440 4.51 -12.42 19.35
CA ASP A 440 4.99 -13.27 20.44
C ASP A 440 4.03 -14.46 20.67
N ASP A 441 4.12 -15.14 21.82
CA ASP A 441 3.31 -16.34 22.11
C ASP A 441 1.80 -16.03 22.25
N GLU A 442 1.41 -14.79 22.58
CA GLU A 442 0.03 -14.41 22.84
C GLU A 442 -0.51 -13.40 21.81
N THR A 443 0.38 -12.58 21.25
CA THR A 443 0.05 -11.41 20.44
C THR A 443 0.37 -11.65 18.97
N ALA A 444 -0.50 -11.18 18.09
CA ALA A 444 -0.29 -11.12 16.66
C ALA A 444 -0.78 -9.75 16.12
N PHE A 445 -0.36 -9.41 14.93
CA PHE A 445 -1.02 -8.38 14.15
C PHE A 445 -1.68 -9.00 12.93
N THR A 446 -2.80 -8.42 12.53
CA THR A 446 -3.44 -8.70 11.23
C THR A 446 -2.98 -7.68 10.21
N ILE A 447 -2.98 -8.08 8.94
CA ILE A 447 -2.64 -7.18 7.84
C ILE A 447 -3.41 -7.57 6.59
N THR A 448 -3.99 -6.57 5.93
CA THR A 448 -4.74 -6.72 4.67
C THR A 448 -4.50 -5.53 3.76
N SER A 449 -4.94 -5.65 2.50
CA SER A 449 -5.00 -4.52 1.56
C SER A 449 -6.31 -4.56 0.79
N ASP A 450 -6.81 -3.37 0.41
CA ASP A 450 -8.07 -3.24 -0.29
C ASP A 450 -8.14 -2.01 -1.19
N CYS A 451 -8.91 -2.12 -2.29
CA CYS A 451 -9.34 -1.01 -3.14
C CYS A 451 -10.26 -1.51 -4.26
N ASN A 452 -11.41 -0.89 -4.42
CA ASN A 452 -12.29 -1.11 -5.57
C ASN A 452 -12.20 0.06 -6.55
N SER A 453 -11.45 -0.12 -7.64
CA SER A 453 -11.23 0.94 -8.65
C SER A 453 -12.50 1.31 -9.41
N SER A 454 -13.45 0.39 -9.56
CA SER A 454 -14.74 0.63 -10.19
C SER A 454 -15.60 1.60 -9.36
N HIS A 455 -15.62 1.43 -8.05
CA HIS A 455 -16.31 2.35 -7.13
C HIS A 455 -15.67 3.73 -7.16
N THR A 456 -14.34 3.80 -7.07
CA THR A 456 -13.61 5.07 -7.09
C THR A 456 -13.78 5.81 -8.41
N LYS A 457 -13.85 5.11 -9.54
CA LYS A 457 -14.16 5.70 -10.86
C LYS A 457 -15.52 6.39 -10.89
N LEU A 458 -16.53 5.74 -10.32
CA LEU A 458 -17.92 6.24 -10.33
C LEU A 458 -18.11 7.39 -9.34
N ASN A 459 -17.52 7.29 -8.16
CA ASN A 459 -17.54 8.34 -7.14
C ASN A 459 -16.27 8.26 -6.27
N PRO A 460 -15.28 9.14 -6.50
CA PRO A 460 -14.00 9.11 -5.79
C PRO A 460 -14.12 9.19 -4.26
N TYR A 461 -15.06 9.98 -3.74
CA TYR A 461 -15.27 10.10 -2.29
C TYR A 461 -15.72 8.76 -1.68
N HIS A 462 -16.79 8.16 -2.23
CA HIS A 462 -17.29 6.89 -1.71
C HIS A 462 -16.38 5.72 -2.03
N GLY A 463 -15.65 5.74 -3.16
CA GLY A 463 -14.66 4.73 -3.48
C GLY A 463 -13.46 4.77 -2.52
N GLY A 464 -12.95 5.96 -2.19
CA GLY A 464 -11.91 6.13 -1.18
C GLY A 464 -12.37 5.75 0.23
N ALA A 465 -13.57 6.21 0.62
CA ALA A 465 -14.19 5.80 1.88
C ALA A 465 -14.39 4.29 1.97
N GLY A 466 -14.84 3.66 0.88
CA GLY A 466 -15.06 2.22 0.77
C GLY A 466 -13.79 1.40 0.93
N ALA A 467 -12.69 1.82 0.30
CA ALA A 467 -11.40 1.14 0.42
C ALA A 467 -10.92 1.06 1.88
N VAL A 468 -10.99 2.18 2.62
CA VAL A 468 -10.62 2.19 4.05
C VAL A 468 -11.60 1.37 4.88
N ALA A 469 -12.91 1.50 4.62
CA ALA A 469 -13.94 0.81 5.38
C ALA A 469 -13.84 -0.71 5.19
N GLU A 470 -13.62 -1.19 3.97
CA GLU A 470 -13.49 -2.61 3.64
C GLU A 470 -12.22 -3.21 4.24
N ALA A 471 -11.07 -2.55 4.10
CA ALA A 471 -9.84 -3.00 4.73
C ALA A 471 -9.97 -3.08 6.27
N ILE A 472 -10.71 -2.15 6.90
CA ILE A 472 -11.03 -2.22 8.34
C ILE A 472 -11.97 -3.40 8.63
N ARG A 473 -13.02 -3.64 7.81
CA ARG A 473 -13.90 -4.81 7.99
C ARG A 473 -13.12 -6.12 7.93
N ASN A 474 -12.17 -6.23 7.00
CA ASN A 474 -11.31 -7.40 6.86
C ASN A 474 -10.55 -7.72 8.15
N VAL A 475 -9.89 -6.74 8.76
CA VAL A 475 -9.19 -6.98 10.04
C VAL A 475 -10.16 -7.22 11.19
N VAL A 476 -11.33 -6.57 11.21
CA VAL A 476 -12.37 -6.78 12.23
C VAL A 476 -12.98 -8.17 12.13
N SER A 477 -13.18 -8.73 10.94
CA SER A 477 -13.65 -10.10 10.72
C SER A 477 -12.74 -11.14 11.38
N MET A 478 -11.43 -10.86 11.39
CA MET A 478 -10.46 -11.70 12.10
C MET A 478 -10.52 -11.56 13.65
N GLY A 479 -11.26 -10.59 14.19
CA GLY A 479 -11.30 -10.22 15.61
C GLY A 479 -10.26 -9.19 16.03
N SER A 480 -9.66 -8.52 15.08
CA SER A 480 -8.57 -7.56 15.28
C SER A 480 -9.06 -6.14 15.46
N GLU A 481 -8.43 -5.39 16.35
CA GLU A 481 -8.64 -3.94 16.48
C GLU A 481 -7.81 -3.20 15.44
N PRO A 482 -8.42 -2.37 14.58
CA PRO A 482 -7.68 -1.53 13.65
C PRO A 482 -6.63 -0.68 14.37
N LEU A 483 -5.39 -0.69 13.87
CA LEU A 483 -4.26 -0.05 14.52
C LEU A 483 -3.71 1.13 13.72
N CYS A 484 -3.51 0.93 12.43
CA CYS A 484 -3.00 1.96 11.52
C CYS A 484 -3.35 1.65 10.05
N ILE A 485 -3.27 2.69 9.25
CA ILE A 485 -3.48 2.68 7.80
C ILE A 485 -2.17 3.08 7.11
N VAL A 486 -1.88 2.42 5.99
CA VAL A 486 -0.94 2.86 4.97
C VAL A 486 -1.65 2.91 3.63
N ASP A 487 -1.23 3.78 2.72
CA ASP A 487 -1.90 3.91 1.42
C ASP A 487 -0.92 4.02 0.25
N CYS A 488 -1.43 3.71 -0.94
CA CYS A 488 -0.78 4.02 -2.20
C CYS A 488 -1.82 4.59 -3.17
N LEU A 489 -1.76 5.89 -3.42
CA LEU A 489 -2.75 6.64 -4.14
C LEU A 489 -2.38 6.71 -5.63
N ASN A 490 -2.99 5.86 -6.46
CA ASN A 490 -2.67 5.75 -7.89
C ASN A 490 -3.70 6.52 -8.73
N PHE A 491 -3.25 7.59 -9.39
CA PHE A 491 -4.09 8.49 -10.18
C PHE A 491 -3.42 8.85 -11.51
N GLY A 492 -4.20 9.41 -12.44
CA GLY A 492 -3.68 9.96 -13.68
C GLY A 492 -2.89 11.26 -13.49
N ASN A 493 -2.77 12.06 -14.55
CA ASN A 493 -2.00 13.29 -14.54
C ASN A 493 -2.67 14.38 -13.66
N PRO A 494 -2.03 14.83 -12.57
CA PRO A 494 -2.60 15.81 -11.61
C PRO A 494 -2.71 17.22 -12.18
N GLU A 495 -2.12 17.49 -13.34
CA GLU A 495 -2.27 18.77 -14.05
C GLU A 495 -3.65 18.91 -14.70
N LYS A 496 -4.38 17.78 -14.85
CA LYS A 496 -5.76 17.77 -15.34
C LYS A 496 -6.72 18.06 -14.18
N PRO A 497 -7.48 19.17 -14.17
CA PRO A 497 -8.27 19.59 -13.02
C PRO A 497 -9.28 18.55 -12.53
N HIS A 498 -9.84 17.71 -13.42
CA HIS A 498 -10.75 16.63 -13.04
C HIS A 498 -10.05 15.46 -12.35
N ILE A 499 -8.81 15.13 -12.72
CA ILE A 499 -8.00 14.11 -12.06
C ILE A 499 -7.61 14.59 -10.65
N PHE A 500 -7.20 15.85 -10.53
CA PHE A 500 -6.86 16.39 -9.21
C PHE A 500 -8.08 16.47 -8.29
N LYS A 501 -9.28 16.72 -8.85
CA LYS A 501 -10.52 16.62 -8.08
C LYS A 501 -10.81 15.19 -7.63
N GLN A 502 -10.66 14.20 -8.50
CA GLN A 502 -10.81 12.78 -8.10
C GLN A 502 -9.88 12.42 -6.93
N PHE A 503 -8.62 12.86 -7.00
CA PHE A 503 -7.65 12.67 -5.93
C PHE A 503 -8.11 13.33 -4.62
N THR A 504 -8.53 14.60 -4.67
CA THR A 504 -8.95 15.36 -3.48
C THR A 504 -10.19 14.73 -2.83
N ASP A 505 -11.22 14.41 -3.62
CA ASP A 505 -12.45 13.81 -3.11
C ASP A 505 -12.18 12.42 -2.51
N CYS A 506 -11.32 11.64 -3.15
CA CYS A 506 -10.93 10.32 -2.66
C CYS A 506 -10.23 10.41 -1.30
N VAL A 507 -9.22 11.28 -1.17
CA VAL A 507 -8.49 11.50 0.10
C VAL A 507 -9.45 11.98 1.19
N GLN A 508 -10.42 12.84 0.86
CA GLN A 508 -11.43 13.28 1.84
C GLN A 508 -12.28 12.11 2.34
N GLY A 509 -12.76 11.23 1.44
CA GLY A 509 -13.53 10.05 1.83
C GLY A 509 -12.74 9.09 2.73
N MET A 510 -11.49 8.82 2.38
CA MET A 510 -10.57 8.02 3.19
C MET A 510 -10.36 8.64 4.58
N ALA A 511 -10.11 9.95 4.63
CA ALA A 511 -9.86 10.68 5.88
C ALA A 511 -11.09 10.65 6.81
N ASP A 512 -12.30 10.78 6.27
CA ASP A 512 -13.53 10.78 7.06
C ASP A 512 -13.76 9.43 7.75
N VAL A 513 -13.51 8.31 7.05
CA VAL A 513 -13.56 6.96 7.65
C VAL A 513 -12.43 6.78 8.67
N ALA A 514 -11.20 7.11 8.32
CA ALA A 514 -10.04 6.99 9.22
C ALA A 514 -10.24 7.79 10.52
N ASN A 515 -10.79 9.01 10.43
CA ASN A 515 -11.14 9.84 11.59
C ASN A 515 -12.22 9.19 12.45
N ARG A 516 -13.26 8.60 11.85
CA ARG A 516 -14.34 7.97 12.60
C ARG A 516 -13.89 6.76 13.39
N TYR A 517 -12.98 5.94 12.80
CA TYR A 517 -12.39 4.81 13.50
C TYR A 517 -11.22 5.19 14.42
N GLN A 518 -10.76 6.44 14.37
CA GLN A 518 -9.53 6.90 15.05
C GLN A 518 -8.31 6.03 14.68
N THR A 519 -8.25 5.61 13.42
CA THR A 519 -7.17 4.79 12.89
C THR A 519 -6.27 5.67 12.02
N PRO A 520 -5.06 6.03 12.49
CA PRO A 520 -4.20 6.99 11.81
C PRO A 520 -3.58 6.43 10.53
N VAL A 521 -3.40 7.31 9.54
CA VAL A 521 -2.57 7.07 8.35
C VAL A 521 -1.13 7.42 8.69
N ILE A 522 -0.27 6.43 8.77
CA ILE A 522 1.10 6.61 9.30
C ILE A 522 2.21 6.57 8.24
N SER A 523 1.91 6.08 7.04
CA SER A 523 2.81 6.05 5.88
C SER A 523 1.99 5.94 4.61
N GLY A 524 2.56 6.29 3.48
CA GLY A 524 1.93 6.14 2.19
C GLY A 524 2.74 6.72 1.05
N ASN A 525 2.27 6.45 -0.16
CA ASN A 525 2.86 6.91 -1.42
C ASN A 525 1.79 7.48 -2.35
N VAL A 526 2.15 8.45 -3.17
CA VAL A 526 1.29 8.95 -4.25
C VAL A 526 1.96 8.68 -5.59
N SER A 527 1.27 7.92 -6.43
CA SER A 527 1.65 7.61 -7.80
C SER A 527 0.72 8.37 -8.76
N PHE A 528 1.23 9.42 -9.37
CA PHE A 528 0.55 10.17 -10.42
C PHE A 528 1.03 9.76 -11.82
N TYR A 529 0.45 10.35 -12.86
CA TYR A 529 0.75 10.14 -14.27
C TYR A 529 0.52 8.71 -14.78
N ASN A 530 -0.33 7.91 -14.09
CA ASN A 530 -0.68 6.57 -14.56
C ASN A 530 -1.62 6.64 -15.78
N GLU A 531 -1.05 7.00 -16.90
CA GLU A 531 -1.70 7.15 -18.21
C GLU A 531 -0.80 6.59 -19.31
N THR A 532 -1.42 5.96 -20.30
CA THR A 532 -0.71 5.43 -21.47
C THR A 532 -1.52 5.71 -22.72
N GLU A 533 -0.94 6.39 -23.73
CA GLU A 533 -1.63 6.73 -25.00
C GLU A 533 -2.99 7.42 -24.79
N GLY A 534 -3.09 8.29 -23.78
CA GLY A 534 -4.31 9.02 -23.45
C GLY A 534 -5.38 8.19 -22.74
N VAL A 535 -5.10 6.95 -22.35
CA VAL A 535 -5.94 6.14 -21.48
C VAL A 535 -5.46 6.29 -20.04
N THR A 536 -6.27 6.93 -19.22
CA THR A 536 -6.04 7.06 -17.79
C THR A 536 -6.54 5.80 -17.08
N ILE A 537 -5.81 5.29 -16.11
CA ILE A 537 -6.28 4.21 -15.23
C ILE A 537 -7.54 4.63 -14.47
N ASN A 538 -8.32 3.67 -14.00
CA ASN A 538 -9.30 3.95 -12.96
C ASN A 538 -8.55 4.43 -11.71
N PRO A 539 -9.01 5.51 -11.02
CA PRO A 539 -8.38 5.96 -9.79
C PRO A 539 -8.40 4.84 -8.74
N SER A 540 -7.23 4.53 -8.19
CA SER A 540 -7.03 3.34 -7.36
C SER A 540 -6.29 3.69 -6.07
N PRO A 541 -7.04 4.08 -5.01
CA PRO A 541 -6.46 4.31 -3.68
C PRO A 541 -6.27 2.97 -2.97
N ALA A 542 -5.18 2.28 -3.24
CA ALA A 542 -4.87 1.04 -2.54
C ALA A 542 -4.54 1.34 -1.07
N VAL A 543 -5.22 0.65 -0.17
CA VAL A 543 -5.11 0.85 1.28
C VAL A 543 -4.56 -0.41 1.92
N GLY A 544 -3.61 -0.27 2.83
CA GLY A 544 -3.19 -1.33 3.74
C GLY A 544 -3.66 -1.01 5.16
N VAL A 545 -4.25 -1.98 5.85
CA VAL A 545 -4.63 -1.83 7.26
C VAL A 545 -3.97 -2.90 8.09
N ALA A 546 -3.31 -2.48 9.16
CA ALA A 546 -2.85 -3.38 10.20
C ALA A 546 -3.74 -3.27 11.45
N GLY A 547 -3.96 -4.39 12.12
CA GLY A 547 -4.71 -4.46 13.36
C GLY A 547 -4.00 -5.27 14.43
N LEU A 548 -4.36 -5.09 15.69
CA LEU A 548 -3.77 -5.78 16.82
C LEU A 548 -4.74 -6.83 17.36
N ILE A 549 -4.26 -8.06 17.57
CA ILE A 549 -5.09 -9.18 18.01
C ILE A 549 -4.35 -10.09 19.00
N LYS A 550 -5.10 -10.76 19.86
CA LYS A 550 -4.60 -11.93 20.60
C LYS A 550 -4.82 -13.20 19.79
N ILE A 551 -3.82 -14.04 19.68
CA ILE A 551 -3.87 -15.26 18.83
C ILE A 551 -5.07 -16.15 19.18
N LYS A 552 -5.49 -16.20 20.44
CA LYS A 552 -6.66 -16.99 20.88
C LYS A 552 -8.00 -16.49 20.36
N ASP A 553 -8.09 -15.21 19.94
CA ASP A 553 -9.32 -14.55 19.51
C ASP A 553 -9.48 -14.58 17.97
N VAL A 554 -8.50 -15.11 17.25
CA VAL A 554 -8.50 -15.19 15.79
C VAL A 554 -9.71 -15.96 15.28
N LYS A 555 -10.44 -15.36 14.35
CA LYS A 555 -11.51 -15.99 13.55
C LYS A 555 -11.06 -16.09 12.10
N THR A 556 -11.65 -17.03 11.39
CA THR A 556 -11.49 -17.24 9.95
C THR A 556 -12.86 -17.44 9.34
N PHE A 557 -13.00 -17.27 8.04
CA PHE A 557 -14.33 -17.19 7.43
C PHE A 557 -14.97 -18.53 7.05
N GLU A 558 -14.22 -19.63 6.96
CA GLU A 558 -14.78 -20.91 6.51
C GLU A 558 -15.89 -21.44 7.44
N PHE A 559 -16.94 -22.05 6.91
CA PHE A 559 -17.93 -22.77 7.72
C PHE A 559 -17.26 -23.91 8.48
N LYS A 560 -17.50 -23.98 9.80
CA LYS A 560 -16.80 -24.93 10.70
C LYS A 560 -17.67 -26.04 11.27
N GLY A 561 -18.99 -25.82 11.35
CA GLY A 561 -19.86 -26.77 12.04
C GLY A 561 -21.23 -26.95 11.37
N GLU A 562 -21.61 -28.19 11.05
CA GLU A 562 -22.98 -28.48 10.64
C GLU A 562 -23.97 -28.16 11.78
N GLY A 563 -25.01 -27.40 11.47
CA GLY A 563 -25.98 -26.92 12.46
C GLY A 563 -25.73 -25.49 12.97
N ASP A 564 -24.56 -24.93 12.71
CA ASP A 564 -24.29 -23.52 13.04
C ASP A 564 -25.28 -22.60 12.34
N LYS A 565 -25.71 -21.55 13.05
CA LYS A 565 -26.67 -20.57 12.53
C LYS A 565 -25.91 -19.43 11.82
N ILE A 566 -26.46 -19.01 10.69
CA ILE A 566 -25.87 -17.95 9.86
C ILE A 566 -26.63 -16.66 10.12
N ILE A 567 -25.91 -15.65 10.57
CA ILE A 567 -26.41 -14.30 10.84
C ILE A 567 -25.80 -13.36 9.82
N ILE A 568 -26.61 -12.50 9.20
CA ILE A 568 -26.15 -11.33 8.46
C ILE A 568 -26.33 -10.11 9.37
N ILE A 569 -25.25 -9.33 9.52
CA ILE A 569 -25.20 -8.05 10.22
C ILE A 569 -25.04 -6.94 9.19
N GLY A 570 -25.81 -5.85 9.32
CA GLY A 570 -25.89 -4.75 8.36
C GLY A 570 -27.01 -4.94 7.34
N GLU A 571 -27.45 -3.85 6.71
CA GLU A 571 -28.53 -3.83 5.73
C GLU A 571 -28.02 -3.88 4.29
N THR A 572 -28.76 -4.60 3.43
CA THR A 572 -28.55 -4.59 1.98
C THR A 572 -29.39 -3.47 1.37
N ASN A 573 -28.76 -2.67 0.54
CA ASN A 573 -29.37 -1.59 -0.25
C ASN A 573 -29.48 -2.03 -1.73
N PRO A 574 -30.31 -1.35 -2.57
CA PRO A 574 -30.40 -1.64 -4.01
C PRO A 574 -29.16 -1.11 -4.76
N GLU A 575 -28.00 -1.61 -4.44
CA GLU A 575 -26.68 -1.09 -4.87
C GLU A 575 -25.97 -2.05 -5.82
N LEU A 576 -26.58 -2.29 -6.98
CA LEU A 576 -26.00 -3.10 -8.05
C LEU A 576 -25.09 -2.30 -9.01
N SER A 577 -25.11 -0.96 -8.96
CA SER A 577 -24.25 -0.13 -9.78
C SER A 577 -22.81 -0.16 -9.28
N GLY A 578 -21.85 -0.30 -10.18
CA GLY A 578 -20.45 -0.44 -9.83
C GLY A 578 -20.02 -1.84 -9.46
N SER A 579 -20.98 -2.75 -9.21
CA SER A 579 -20.71 -4.12 -8.77
C SER A 579 -20.12 -5.00 -9.88
N GLU A 580 -19.50 -6.11 -9.48
CA GLU A 580 -19.01 -7.15 -10.39
C GLU A 580 -20.18 -7.78 -11.19
N TYR A 581 -21.38 -7.88 -10.58
CA TYR A 581 -22.58 -8.29 -11.29
C TYR A 581 -22.90 -7.34 -12.45
N GLN A 582 -22.90 -6.02 -12.23
CA GLN A 582 -23.12 -5.05 -13.30
C GLN A 582 -22.05 -5.15 -14.39
N LYS A 583 -20.77 -5.25 -14.01
CA LYS A 583 -19.65 -5.39 -14.92
C LYS A 583 -19.82 -6.63 -15.81
N LEU A 584 -20.25 -7.75 -15.24
CA LEU A 584 -20.49 -8.99 -15.95
C LEU A 584 -21.66 -8.88 -16.97
N ILE A 585 -22.77 -8.25 -16.58
CA ILE A 585 -23.98 -8.17 -17.44
C ILE A 585 -23.85 -7.12 -18.54
N LEU A 586 -23.24 -5.95 -18.23
CA LEU A 586 -23.16 -4.81 -19.16
C LEU A 586 -21.78 -4.67 -19.85
N GLY A 587 -20.76 -5.40 -19.41
CA GLY A 587 -19.36 -5.19 -19.84
C GLY A 587 -18.76 -3.86 -19.42
N LYS A 588 -19.39 -3.13 -18.49
CA LYS A 588 -18.96 -1.84 -17.95
C LYS A 588 -19.64 -1.55 -16.62
N VAL A 589 -19.07 -0.60 -15.89
CA VAL A 589 -19.73 -0.04 -14.71
C VAL A 589 -20.28 1.36 -15.02
N GLU A 590 -21.45 1.68 -14.47
CA GLU A 590 -22.10 2.99 -14.59
C GLU A 590 -23.09 3.23 -13.44
N GLY A 591 -23.49 4.45 -13.23
CA GLY A 591 -24.41 4.84 -12.15
C GLY A 591 -23.69 5.31 -10.90
N GLN A 592 -24.34 5.17 -9.75
CA GLN A 592 -23.80 5.51 -8.45
C GLN A 592 -23.26 4.23 -7.80
N PRO A 593 -22.00 4.20 -7.33
CA PRO A 593 -21.48 3.04 -6.59
C PRO A 593 -22.17 2.91 -5.24
N PRO A 594 -21.98 1.79 -4.52
CA PRO A 594 -22.40 1.66 -3.15
C PRO A 594 -21.96 2.84 -2.28
N LEU A 595 -22.85 3.33 -1.45
CA LEU A 595 -22.61 4.49 -0.60
C LEU A 595 -22.08 4.04 0.77
N VAL A 596 -21.00 4.66 1.24
CA VAL A 596 -20.50 4.41 2.58
C VAL A 596 -21.26 5.29 3.56
N ASN A 597 -22.11 4.69 4.42
CA ASN A 597 -22.61 5.33 5.62
C ASN A 597 -21.64 5.08 6.75
N ILE A 598 -20.76 6.04 7.01
CA ILE A 598 -19.64 5.91 7.95
C ILE A 598 -20.10 5.53 9.38
N GLU A 599 -21.26 6.03 9.82
CA GLU A 599 -21.78 5.73 11.16
C GLU A 599 -22.30 4.28 11.28
N ASP A 600 -23.00 3.79 10.27
CA ASP A 600 -23.49 2.40 10.25
C ASP A 600 -22.35 1.42 10.04
N GLU A 601 -21.42 1.76 9.17
CA GLU A 601 -20.14 1.03 8.96
C GLU A 601 -19.42 0.81 10.30
N TYR A 602 -19.17 1.90 11.03
CA TYR A 602 -18.52 1.85 12.34
C TYR A 602 -19.30 1.03 13.37
N LYS A 603 -20.63 1.23 13.48
CA LYS A 603 -21.45 0.52 14.46
C LYS A 603 -21.46 -0.98 14.20
N ASN A 604 -21.61 -1.39 12.94
CA ASN A 604 -21.64 -2.80 12.55
C ASN A 604 -20.29 -3.47 12.80
N ALA A 605 -19.18 -2.83 12.39
CA ALA A 605 -17.84 -3.34 12.65
C ALA A 605 -17.55 -3.48 14.14
N MET A 606 -17.89 -2.47 14.95
CA MET A 606 -17.68 -2.54 16.40
C MET A 606 -18.57 -3.57 17.08
N ALA A 607 -19.79 -3.79 16.59
CA ALA A 607 -20.66 -4.87 17.08
C ALA A 607 -20.04 -6.25 16.83
N VAL A 608 -19.49 -6.49 15.64
CA VAL A 608 -18.79 -7.74 15.30
C VAL A 608 -17.53 -7.91 16.16
N LEU A 609 -16.70 -6.88 16.27
CA LEU A 609 -15.49 -6.93 17.07
C LEU A 609 -15.76 -7.26 18.55
N ASN A 610 -16.76 -6.61 19.13
CA ASN A 610 -17.17 -6.86 20.50
C ASN A 610 -17.72 -8.29 20.66
N LEU A 611 -18.53 -8.77 19.70
CA LEU A 611 -19.06 -10.12 19.70
C LEU A 611 -17.95 -11.16 19.75
N ILE A 612 -16.88 -10.98 18.96
CA ILE A 612 -15.73 -11.90 18.95
C ILE A 612 -14.95 -11.83 20.28
N ARG A 613 -14.69 -10.65 20.78
CA ARG A 613 -13.87 -10.42 22.00
C ARG A 613 -14.53 -10.87 23.27
N GLU A 614 -15.85 -10.79 23.33
CA GLU A 614 -16.62 -11.21 24.50
C GLU A 614 -16.95 -12.72 24.50
N ASP A 615 -16.68 -13.43 23.39
CA ASP A 615 -16.99 -14.84 23.22
C ASP A 615 -15.96 -15.75 23.91
N SER A 616 -16.03 -15.84 25.22
CA SER A 616 -15.14 -16.70 26.03
C SER A 616 -15.34 -18.22 25.82
N GLU A 617 -16.49 -18.63 25.23
CA GLU A 617 -16.85 -20.04 25.01
C GLU A 617 -16.62 -20.51 23.58
N ASN A 618 -16.08 -19.65 22.72
CA ASN A 618 -15.90 -19.90 21.29
C ASN A 618 -17.22 -20.34 20.59
N ASN A 619 -18.28 -19.57 20.80
CA ASN A 619 -19.58 -19.77 20.20
C ASN A 619 -19.70 -19.14 18.81
N VAL A 620 -18.97 -18.06 18.54
CA VAL A 620 -18.76 -17.48 17.21
C VAL A 620 -17.76 -18.37 16.48
N THR A 621 -18.22 -19.04 15.42
CA THR A 621 -17.44 -20.09 14.74
C THR A 621 -16.71 -19.55 13.51
N ALA A 622 -17.33 -18.66 12.73
CA ALA A 622 -16.70 -17.98 11.60
C ALA A 622 -17.26 -16.55 11.43
N VAL A 623 -16.46 -15.70 10.84
CA VAL A 623 -16.85 -14.33 10.48
C VAL A 623 -16.24 -14.00 9.12
N HIS A 624 -17.00 -13.32 8.27
CA HIS A 624 -16.59 -12.89 6.94
C HIS A 624 -17.19 -11.52 6.63
N ASP A 625 -16.47 -10.65 5.95
CA ASP A 625 -17.06 -9.42 5.42
C ASP A 625 -17.87 -9.70 4.14
N CYS A 626 -18.73 -8.76 3.75
CA CYS A 626 -19.43 -8.81 2.47
C CYS A 626 -18.94 -7.68 1.58
N SER A 627 -18.26 -8.02 0.50
CA SER A 627 -17.62 -7.08 -0.42
C SER A 627 -17.94 -7.39 -1.87
N THR A 628 -16.95 -7.54 -2.74
CA THR A 628 -17.11 -7.79 -4.18
C THR A 628 -17.98 -9.01 -4.46
N GLY A 629 -19.03 -8.82 -5.26
CA GLY A 629 -20.01 -9.84 -5.61
C GLY A 629 -21.11 -10.06 -4.57
N GLY A 630 -21.07 -9.33 -3.44
CA GLY A 630 -22.12 -9.29 -2.41
C GLY A 630 -22.26 -10.56 -1.59
N ILE A 631 -23.40 -10.70 -0.92
CA ILE A 631 -23.70 -11.82 -0.01
C ILE A 631 -23.60 -13.18 -0.72
N GLY A 632 -23.97 -13.24 -2.00
CA GLY A 632 -23.94 -14.48 -2.78
C GLY A 632 -22.51 -15.04 -2.91
N VAL A 633 -21.54 -14.18 -3.14
CA VAL A 633 -20.12 -14.56 -3.20
C VAL A 633 -19.60 -14.90 -1.81
N ALA A 634 -19.81 -14.05 -0.82
CA ALA A 634 -19.30 -14.28 0.54
C ALA A 634 -19.80 -15.61 1.15
N LEU A 635 -21.08 -15.95 1.00
CA LEU A 635 -21.61 -17.25 1.43
C LEU A 635 -20.97 -18.42 0.66
N SER A 636 -20.70 -18.24 -0.64
CA SER A 636 -20.07 -19.27 -1.47
C SER A 636 -18.62 -19.51 -1.05
N GLU A 637 -17.89 -18.46 -0.71
CA GLU A 637 -16.50 -18.54 -0.23
C GLU A 637 -16.43 -19.28 1.12
N MET A 638 -17.31 -18.94 2.06
CA MET A 638 -17.43 -19.64 3.34
C MET A 638 -17.72 -21.13 3.16
N ALA A 639 -18.61 -21.47 2.22
CA ALA A 639 -18.99 -22.83 1.92
C ALA A 639 -17.87 -23.63 1.25
N LEU A 640 -17.22 -23.05 0.23
CA LEU A 640 -16.13 -23.68 -0.51
C LEU A 640 -14.91 -23.91 0.37
N SER A 641 -14.55 -22.93 1.21
CA SER A 641 -13.40 -23.03 2.10
C SER A 641 -13.62 -24.03 3.25
N GLY A 642 -14.86 -24.12 3.75
CA GLY A 642 -15.23 -25.03 4.84
C GLY A 642 -15.59 -26.45 4.39
N ASP A 643 -15.72 -26.71 3.07
CA ASP A 643 -16.27 -27.97 2.50
C ASP A 643 -17.62 -28.34 3.15
N LEU A 644 -18.45 -27.33 3.41
CA LEU A 644 -19.77 -27.42 4.03
C LEU A 644 -20.77 -26.56 3.27
N GLY A 645 -21.98 -27.09 3.07
CA GLY A 645 -23.09 -26.35 2.46
C GLY A 645 -23.87 -25.50 3.48
N ALA A 646 -24.88 -24.78 2.96
CA ALA A 646 -25.81 -24.01 3.78
C ALA A 646 -27.20 -23.95 3.18
N GLU A 647 -28.21 -23.79 4.04
CA GLU A 647 -29.59 -23.51 3.66
C GLU A 647 -29.91 -22.06 4.07
N ILE A 648 -30.17 -21.20 3.07
CA ILE A 648 -30.38 -19.76 3.24
C ILE A 648 -31.80 -19.38 2.81
N ASN A 649 -32.42 -18.49 3.60
CA ASN A 649 -33.70 -17.87 3.22
C ASN A 649 -33.43 -16.36 2.93
N LEU A 650 -33.43 -16.01 1.65
CA LEU A 650 -33.18 -14.64 1.20
C LEU A 650 -34.18 -13.63 1.74
N SER A 651 -35.45 -14.04 1.98
CA SER A 651 -36.46 -13.12 2.54
C SER A 651 -36.18 -12.69 3.99
N TRP A 652 -35.20 -13.28 4.64
CA TRP A 652 -34.78 -12.91 6.01
C TRP A 652 -33.54 -12.00 6.04
N VAL A 653 -32.90 -11.77 4.91
CA VAL A 653 -31.75 -10.87 4.79
C VAL A 653 -32.19 -9.45 5.18
N PRO A 654 -31.51 -8.78 6.10
CA PRO A 654 -31.78 -7.38 6.42
C PRO A 654 -31.64 -6.50 5.19
N ALA A 655 -32.64 -5.70 4.89
CA ALA A 655 -32.65 -4.81 3.73
C ALA A 655 -33.32 -3.47 4.08
N SER A 656 -32.86 -2.38 3.48
CA SER A 656 -33.41 -1.04 3.70
C SER A 656 -34.81 -0.83 3.14
N GLU A 657 -35.17 -1.63 2.13
CA GLU A 657 -36.48 -1.66 1.46
C GLU A 657 -36.78 -3.06 0.90
N GLU A 658 -37.89 -3.23 0.20
CA GLU A 658 -38.23 -4.50 -0.46
C GLU A 658 -37.34 -4.70 -1.70
N LEU A 659 -36.43 -5.66 -1.63
CA LEU A 659 -35.45 -6.01 -2.67
C LEU A 659 -35.82 -7.37 -3.31
N ASP A 660 -35.43 -7.55 -4.58
CA ASP A 660 -35.52 -8.87 -5.20
C ASP A 660 -34.26 -9.71 -4.92
N ASP A 661 -34.31 -10.99 -5.33
CA ASP A 661 -33.25 -11.95 -5.07
C ASP A 661 -31.90 -11.56 -5.69
N PHE A 662 -31.88 -10.85 -6.83
CA PHE A 662 -30.66 -10.36 -7.45
C PHE A 662 -30.03 -9.21 -6.64
N GLU A 663 -30.85 -8.27 -6.19
CA GLU A 663 -30.41 -7.17 -5.32
C GLU A 663 -29.91 -7.70 -3.99
N LEU A 664 -30.60 -8.66 -3.39
CA LEU A 664 -30.19 -9.28 -2.12
C LEU A 664 -28.84 -9.99 -2.22
N LEU A 665 -28.59 -10.72 -3.32
CA LEU A 665 -27.37 -11.52 -3.47
C LEU A 665 -26.16 -10.74 -3.99
N PHE A 666 -26.37 -9.79 -4.91
CA PHE A 666 -25.28 -9.18 -5.68
C PHE A 666 -25.06 -7.69 -5.43
N SER A 667 -25.88 -7.02 -4.60
CA SER A 667 -25.54 -5.68 -4.15
C SER A 667 -24.26 -5.71 -3.33
N GLU A 668 -23.36 -4.78 -3.59
CA GLU A 668 -22.07 -4.65 -2.89
C GLU A 668 -22.14 -3.57 -1.79
N SER A 669 -23.28 -3.50 -1.07
CA SER A 669 -23.50 -2.55 0.01
C SER A 669 -22.45 -2.73 1.11
N HIS A 670 -21.91 -1.60 1.58
CA HIS A 670 -20.93 -1.58 2.64
C HIS A 670 -21.51 -1.94 4.03
N GLY A 671 -20.65 -2.15 5.01
CA GLY A 671 -21.02 -2.34 6.43
C GLY A 671 -21.70 -3.67 6.75
N ARG A 672 -21.52 -4.71 5.95
CA ARG A 672 -22.15 -6.00 6.15
C ARG A 672 -21.14 -7.08 6.49
N PHE A 673 -21.58 -8.01 7.36
CA PHE A 673 -20.82 -9.19 7.77
C PHE A 673 -21.69 -10.43 7.79
N ILE A 674 -21.09 -11.58 7.53
CA ILE A 674 -21.68 -12.90 7.78
C ILE A 674 -21.00 -13.48 9.01
N VAL A 675 -21.80 -13.87 9.98
CA VAL A 675 -21.31 -14.46 11.23
C VAL A 675 -21.98 -15.82 11.42
N THR A 676 -21.20 -16.85 11.70
CA THR A 676 -21.76 -18.15 12.09
C THR A 676 -21.57 -18.41 13.58
N VAL A 677 -22.63 -18.95 14.19
CA VAL A 677 -22.67 -19.15 15.63
C VAL A 677 -23.27 -20.51 15.98
N LYS A 678 -22.82 -21.11 17.08
CA LYS A 678 -23.42 -22.33 17.60
C LYS A 678 -24.86 -22.09 18.01
N GLU A 679 -25.79 -22.96 17.61
CA GLU A 679 -27.23 -22.84 17.89
C GLU A 679 -27.55 -22.55 19.39
N LYS A 680 -26.79 -23.16 20.31
CA LYS A 680 -26.98 -22.98 21.76
C LYS A 680 -26.79 -21.55 22.26
N ALA A 681 -26.00 -20.73 21.54
CA ALA A 681 -25.67 -19.33 21.91
C ALA A 681 -26.47 -18.29 21.12
N LEU A 682 -27.29 -18.74 20.15
CA LEU A 682 -27.95 -17.84 19.21
C LEU A 682 -28.80 -16.76 19.90
N GLU A 683 -29.66 -17.14 20.88
CA GLU A 683 -30.54 -16.20 21.57
C GLU A 683 -29.73 -15.13 22.32
N GLU A 684 -28.68 -15.52 23.05
CA GLU A 684 -27.81 -14.59 23.75
C GLU A 684 -27.06 -13.63 22.81
N ILE A 685 -26.59 -14.16 21.68
CA ILE A 685 -25.86 -13.35 20.68
C ILE A 685 -26.80 -12.34 20.02
N MET A 686 -28.00 -12.76 19.61
CA MET A 686 -28.96 -11.85 18.99
C MET A 686 -29.42 -10.75 19.95
N ASP A 687 -29.56 -11.05 21.24
CA ASP A 687 -29.91 -10.06 22.26
C ASP A 687 -28.81 -9.00 22.50
N LYS A 688 -27.56 -9.31 22.17
CA LYS A 688 -26.41 -8.38 22.28
C LYS A 688 -26.24 -7.47 21.08
N LEU A 689 -26.81 -7.83 19.94
CA LEU A 689 -26.67 -7.06 18.71
C LEU A 689 -27.63 -5.87 18.68
N GLU A 690 -27.09 -4.66 18.85
CA GLU A 690 -27.85 -3.39 18.79
C GLU A 690 -27.82 -2.76 17.37
N VAL A 691 -27.52 -3.57 16.35
CA VAL A 691 -27.43 -3.17 14.94
C VAL A 691 -28.38 -4.04 14.09
N PRO A 692 -28.74 -3.62 12.87
CA PRO A 692 -29.52 -4.46 11.99
C PRO A 692 -28.87 -5.85 11.80
N ALA A 693 -29.56 -6.89 12.22
CA ALA A 693 -29.08 -8.26 12.11
C ALA A 693 -30.22 -9.26 12.00
N ALA A 694 -30.05 -10.34 11.26
CA ALA A 694 -31.02 -11.41 11.18
C ALA A 694 -30.37 -12.79 10.98
N VAL A 695 -31.00 -13.81 11.53
CA VAL A 695 -30.66 -15.21 11.27
C VAL A 695 -31.25 -15.59 9.91
N VAL A 696 -30.40 -15.83 8.93
CA VAL A 696 -30.80 -16.08 7.54
C VAL A 696 -30.75 -17.54 7.15
N GLY A 697 -30.05 -18.38 7.92
CA GLY A 697 -29.86 -19.77 7.52
C GLY A 697 -29.13 -20.63 8.53
N THR A 698 -28.74 -21.81 8.05
CA THR A 698 -28.04 -22.82 8.84
C THR A 698 -27.01 -23.54 7.97
N VAL A 699 -25.82 -23.76 8.49
CA VAL A 699 -24.78 -24.58 7.86
C VAL A 699 -25.27 -26.03 7.79
N LYS A 700 -25.36 -26.60 6.61
CA LYS A 700 -25.97 -27.93 6.41
C LYS A 700 -25.61 -28.54 5.07
N GLY A 701 -25.20 -29.82 5.11
CA GLY A 701 -24.93 -30.58 3.90
C GLY A 701 -23.66 -30.14 3.17
N ASP A 702 -23.66 -30.32 1.84
CA ASP A 702 -22.54 -30.12 0.93
C ASP A 702 -22.86 -29.19 -0.26
N SER A 703 -23.95 -28.44 -0.18
CA SER A 703 -24.40 -27.52 -1.24
C SER A 703 -25.00 -26.25 -0.66
N LEU A 704 -24.87 -25.16 -1.41
CA LEU A 704 -25.48 -23.87 -1.11
C LEU A 704 -26.70 -23.64 -1.98
#